data_22f8b232900f0e74be915e774c4c54c1
#
_entry.id   22f8b232900f0e74be915e774c4c54c1
#
_cell.length_a   1.000
_cell.length_b   1.000
_cell.length_c   1.000
_cell.angle_alpha   90.00
_cell.angle_beta   90.00
_cell.angle_gamma   90.00
#
_symmetry.space_group_name_H-M   'P 1'
#
loop_
_entity.id
_entity.type
_entity.pdbx_description
1 polymer ?
#
loop_
_entity_poly.entity_id
_entity_poly.type
_entity_poly.pdbx_seq_one_letter_code
_entity_poly.pdbx_strand_id
1 'polypeptide(L)'
;MAEMTPMMRQYMEIKEQNKDSILFFRLGDFYEMFGDDARKASRELDLTLTTRDKDKNKSFEEKIPMCGIPYHASDAYIARLIAKGYKVAICEQTEDPAAAKGLVERDIVRIVTPGTVIDSACLEEGRSNFCAGIYLDGDYAGFSVCDISTGQTHVTAFSGPDREAHLQNELGRFAPAEAVLNPGAAEDTALRALLEDKLRCHVERLPAGRFQLPAAEKRIRQQFGDDAAQRLPRDNPAAMLALGALLDYLHDTQKTDLNHVDRLDYYRQGQFMELDLTARRNLELTETLRGKEKKGSLLWVLDKTKTAMGARLLRSWLERPLLSVSAIARRNDAVAELVKHTVQREELILALTGIGDMERLMGRIVYGSAGGRDMVSLKNAMDHLPAICQQLAAFEGGHLRELVARLDPLEDLAEVIGRTLQDDPPFSVREGEFIRDGFDPEVDRLRGILHGGKGIIASMEAAEKEKTGIRTLKIGYNKVFGYYIEVSNSFKELVPETYIRKQTLVNGERYITQELKDLEHDILSASDRDAALEYELFTRLRQTLCDAVTRVQGAAAVVAELDCLCSLAAVAVKNNYCCPVVDESGVIEIHDGRHPVVECMRPDAMFVPNDTYMGEKENRAAIITGPNMAGKSTYMRQVALMVLMAQIGSFVPAKAARIGIVDRIFTRIGASDDLSAGQSTFMVEMTEVSDILRCATSRSLLILDEIGRGTSTFDGMSIARAVLEYCADPKKLGAKTLFATHYHELTAMEGTLPGVKNYNIAVKTRGEDIIFLRKIIPGGADRSYGIEVARLAGLPSTVVNRAKKILRQLEEEAGRPAPAVQAQEDQVSLTALSEGEVIDQLRRAQVDTLSPLEALNLLYELKKKLN
;
A
#
# COMPACT_ATOMS: atom_id res chain seq x y z
N MET A 1 -23.39 -39.00 -21.34
CA MET A 1 -22.41 -37.95 -21.18
C MET A 1 -21.62 -37.86 -22.47
N ALA A 2 -21.59 -36.69 -23.15
CA ALA A 2 -20.74 -36.54 -24.34
C ALA A 2 -19.30 -36.74 -23.91
N GLU A 3 -18.53 -37.54 -24.70
CA GLU A 3 -17.11 -37.77 -24.41
C GLU A 3 -16.38 -36.42 -24.39
N MET A 4 -15.89 -36.06 -23.21
CA MET A 4 -15.02 -34.85 -23.03
C MET A 4 -13.75 -35.09 -23.85
N THR A 5 -13.33 -34.06 -24.59
CA THR A 5 -12.03 -34.10 -25.27
C THR A 5 -10.90 -34.21 -24.25
N PRO A 6 -9.77 -34.84 -24.60
CA PRO A 6 -8.63 -34.98 -23.69
C PRO A 6 -8.17 -33.64 -23.09
N MET A 7 -8.14 -32.57 -23.90
CA MET A 7 -7.81 -31.22 -23.48
C MET A 7 -8.80 -30.68 -22.43
N MET A 8 -10.10 -30.87 -22.64
CA MET A 8 -11.11 -30.41 -21.67
C MET A 8 -11.04 -31.17 -20.35
N ARG A 9 -10.64 -32.45 -20.41
CA ARG A 9 -10.40 -33.25 -19.20
C ARG A 9 -9.23 -32.67 -18.39
N GLN A 10 -8.10 -32.38 -19.05
CA GLN A 10 -6.95 -31.75 -18.43
C GLN A 10 -7.33 -30.40 -17.82
N TYR A 11 -8.11 -29.54 -18.52
CA TYR A 11 -8.61 -28.28 -17.99
C TYR A 11 -9.42 -28.49 -16.70
N MET A 12 -10.36 -29.43 -16.71
CA MET A 12 -11.21 -29.67 -15.54
C MET A 12 -10.44 -30.23 -14.34
N GLU A 13 -9.46 -31.10 -14.57
CA GLU A 13 -8.59 -31.67 -13.52
C GLU A 13 -7.79 -30.53 -12.83
N ILE A 14 -7.18 -29.66 -13.62
CA ILE A 14 -6.43 -28.49 -13.09
C ILE A 14 -7.37 -27.51 -12.39
N LYS A 15 -8.56 -27.26 -12.96
CA LYS A 15 -9.56 -26.36 -12.36
C LYS A 15 -10.12 -26.90 -11.05
N GLU A 16 -10.28 -28.20 -10.92
CA GLU A 16 -10.80 -28.79 -9.67
C GLU A 16 -9.85 -28.61 -8.49
N GLN A 17 -8.56 -28.53 -8.75
CA GLN A 17 -7.54 -28.22 -7.74
C GLN A 17 -7.48 -26.71 -7.40
N ASN A 18 -8.01 -25.84 -8.27
CA ASN A 18 -7.92 -24.36 -8.15
C ASN A 18 -9.28 -23.70 -8.36
N LYS A 19 -10.30 -24.15 -7.61
CA LYS A 19 -11.71 -23.71 -7.78
C LYS A 19 -11.90 -22.20 -7.58
N ASP A 20 -11.11 -21.59 -6.70
CA ASP A 20 -11.25 -20.19 -6.29
C ASP A 20 -10.55 -19.21 -7.25
N SER A 21 -9.78 -19.72 -8.23
CA SER A 21 -9.03 -18.88 -9.16
C SER A 21 -9.62 -18.94 -10.56
N ILE A 22 -9.59 -17.85 -11.30
CA ILE A 22 -9.91 -17.85 -12.73
C ILE A 22 -8.72 -18.49 -13.46
N LEU A 23 -8.96 -19.61 -14.18
CA LEU A 23 -7.91 -20.37 -14.83
C LEU A 23 -7.62 -19.82 -16.22
N PHE A 24 -6.42 -19.25 -16.41
CA PHE A 24 -5.87 -18.84 -17.70
C PHE A 24 -5.12 -20.02 -18.32
N PHE A 25 -5.79 -20.77 -19.17
CA PHE A 25 -5.28 -22.01 -19.74
C PHE A 25 -4.63 -21.77 -21.09
N ARG A 26 -3.32 -22.02 -21.22
CA ARG A 26 -2.55 -21.77 -22.44
C ARG A 26 -2.94 -22.71 -23.58
N LEU A 27 -3.36 -22.12 -24.69
CA LEU A 27 -3.66 -22.85 -25.94
C LEU A 27 -3.13 -22.04 -27.13
N GLY A 28 -1.95 -22.45 -27.61
CA GLY A 28 -1.23 -21.71 -28.65
C GLY A 28 -0.90 -20.27 -28.20
N ASP A 29 -1.34 -19.28 -28.95
CA ASP A 29 -1.09 -17.87 -28.68
C ASP A 29 -2.12 -17.21 -27.74
N PHE A 30 -3.02 -18.02 -27.14
CA PHE A 30 -4.08 -17.51 -26.28
C PHE A 30 -4.07 -18.18 -24.91
N TYR A 31 -4.50 -17.41 -23.90
CA TYR A 31 -5.07 -17.97 -22.69
C TYR A 31 -6.57 -18.08 -22.87
N GLU A 32 -7.10 -19.27 -22.76
CA GLU A 32 -8.52 -19.56 -22.88
C GLU A 32 -9.12 -19.93 -21.52
N MET A 33 -10.31 -19.44 -21.28
CA MET A 33 -11.10 -19.71 -20.08
C MET A 33 -12.39 -20.41 -20.51
N PHE A 34 -12.86 -21.36 -19.70
CA PHE A 34 -14.05 -22.15 -20.00
C PHE A 34 -15.05 -22.13 -18.85
N GLY A 35 -16.31 -22.45 -19.13
CA GLY A 35 -17.36 -22.58 -18.13
C GLY A 35 -17.64 -21.31 -17.36
N ASP A 36 -17.67 -21.41 -16.05
CA ASP A 36 -17.93 -20.27 -15.16
C ASP A 36 -16.80 -19.23 -15.17
N ASP A 37 -15.57 -19.66 -15.37
CA ASP A 37 -14.43 -18.72 -15.51
C ASP A 37 -14.59 -17.86 -16.75
N ALA A 38 -15.05 -18.44 -17.87
CA ALA A 38 -15.33 -17.68 -19.09
C ALA A 38 -16.45 -16.65 -18.88
N ARG A 39 -17.51 -17.01 -18.16
CA ARG A 39 -18.61 -16.08 -17.85
C ARG A 39 -18.14 -14.93 -16.96
N LYS A 40 -17.36 -15.22 -15.92
CA LYS A 40 -16.78 -14.23 -15.04
C LYS A 40 -15.84 -13.30 -15.80
N ALA A 41 -14.86 -13.87 -16.51
CA ALA A 41 -13.88 -13.09 -17.25
C ALA A 41 -14.51 -12.25 -18.36
N SER A 42 -15.47 -12.81 -19.11
CA SER A 42 -16.22 -12.06 -20.15
C SER A 42 -16.91 -10.82 -19.57
N ARG A 43 -17.56 -10.95 -18.42
CA ARG A 43 -18.25 -9.84 -17.73
C ARG A 43 -17.27 -8.80 -17.18
N GLU A 44 -16.21 -9.25 -16.53
CA GLU A 44 -15.29 -8.35 -15.81
C GLU A 44 -14.29 -7.65 -16.75
N LEU A 45 -14.00 -8.26 -17.91
CA LEU A 45 -12.98 -7.80 -18.86
C LEU A 45 -13.59 -7.30 -20.19
N ASP A 46 -14.92 -7.35 -20.35
CA ASP A 46 -15.64 -7.01 -21.59
C ASP A 46 -15.20 -7.88 -22.79
N LEU A 47 -15.00 -9.18 -22.56
CA LEU A 47 -14.61 -10.13 -23.60
C LEU A 47 -15.82 -10.78 -24.25
N THR A 48 -15.71 -11.05 -25.55
CA THR A 48 -16.74 -11.78 -26.27
C THR A 48 -16.82 -13.24 -25.81
N LEU A 49 -17.98 -13.69 -25.37
CA LEU A 49 -18.23 -15.06 -25.00
C LEU A 49 -18.53 -15.89 -26.24
N THR A 50 -17.76 -16.96 -26.45
CA THR A 50 -17.86 -17.87 -27.60
C THR A 50 -17.97 -19.32 -27.14
N THR A 51 -17.88 -20.28 -28.04
CA THR A 51 -17.83 -21.72 -27.75
C THR A 51 -17.00 -22.48 -28.80
N ARG A 52 -16.27 -23.50 -28.37
CA ARG A 52 -15.58 -24.47 -29.28
C ARG A 52 -16.45 -25.60 -29.72
N ASP A 53 -17.61 -25.81 -29.12
CA ASP A 53 -18.54 -26.89 -29.52
C ASP A 53 -19.19 -26.51 -30.85
N LYS A 54 -18.85 -27.32 -31.90
CA LYS A 54 -19.33 -27.13 -33.29
C LYS A 54 -20.68 -27.79 -33.54
N ASP A 55 -21.27 -28.47 -32.53
CA ASP A 55 -22.55 -29.12 -32.67
C ASP A 55 -23.67 -28.07 -32.92
N LYS A 56 -24.22 -28.10 -34.13
CA LYS A 56 -25.27 -27.17 -34.55
C LYS A 56 -26.64 -27.47 -33.94
N ASN A 57 -26.81 -28.64 -33.33
CA ASN A 57 -28.06 -29.08 -32.73
C ASN A 57 -28.25 -28.61 -31.27
N LYS A 58 -27.18 -28.10 -30.64
CA LYS A 58 -27.21 -27.59 -29.29
C LYS A 58 -27.41 -26.06 -29.30
N SER A 59 -28.25 -25.57 -28.39
CA SER A 59 -28.34 -24.12 -28.10
C SER A 59 -27.03 -23.59 -27.52
N PHE A 60 -26.79 -22.27 -27.58
CA PHE A 60 -25.60 -21.67 -26.99
C PHE A 60 -25.50 -21.93 -25.45
N GLU A 61 -26.64 -22.02 -24.77
CA GLU A 61 -26.75 -22.30 -23.34
C GLU A 61 -26.35 -23.71 -22.94
N GLU A 62 -26.52 -24.66 -23.87
CA GLU A 62 -26.13 -26.08 -23.70
C GLU A 62 -24.67 -26.37 -24.02
N LYS A 63 -23.95 -25.38 -24.59
CA LYS A 63 -22.53 -25.46 -24.93
C LYS A 63 -21.67 -24.92 -23.80
N ILE A 64 -20.44 -25.44 -23.70
CA ILE A 64 -19.46 -24.89 -22.75
C ILE A 64 -19.03 -23.50 -23.25
N PRO A 65 -19.34 -22.43 -22.51
CA PRO A 65 -18.91 -21.09 -22.89
C PRO A 65 -17.39 -20.97 -22.76
N MET A 66 -16.80 -20.14 -23.60
CA MET A 66 -15.38 -19.90 -23.66
C MET A 66 -15.13 -18.42 -24.00
N CYS A 67 -14.07 -17.86 -23.43
CA CYS A 67 -13.47 -16.61 -23.90
C CYS A 67 -11.95 -16.74 -23.86
N GLY A 68 -11.22 -15.89 -24.54
CA GLY A 68 -9.77 -15.95 -24.59
C GLY A 68 -9.15 -14.58 -24.79
N ILE A 69 -7.89 -14.47 -24.35
CA ILE A 69 -7.04 -13.28 -24.50
C ILE A 69 -5.71 -13.67 -25.12
N PRO A 70 -5.05 -12.81 -25.92
CA PRO A 70 -3.70 -13.05 -26.38
C PRO A 70 -2.74 -13.16 -25.19
N TYR A 71 -1.86 -14.19 -25.18
CA TYR A 71 -0.98 -14.43 -24.03
C TYR A 71 -0.02 -13.26 -23.76
N HIS A 72 0.46 -12.59 -24.82
CA HIS A 72 1.37 -11.45 -24.71
C HIS A 72 0.71 -10.18 -24.13
N ALA A 73 -0.61 -10.13 -24.06
CA ALA A 73 -1.38 -9.03 -23.50
C ALA A 73 -2.01 -9.38 -22.13
N SER A 74 -1.70 -10.56 -21.58
CA SER A 74 -2.33 -11.08 -20.36
C SER A 74 -2.21 -10.16 -19.15
N ASP A 75 -1.08 -9.47 -18.99
CA ASP A 75 -0.78 -8.67 -17.81
C ASP A 75 -1.81 -7.58 -17.55
N ALA A 76 -2.26 -6.87 -18.60
CA ALA A 76 -3.30 -5.85 -18.50
C ALA A 76 -4.66 -6.43 -18.07
N TYR A 77 -4.98 -7.64 -18.50
CA TYR A 77 -6.20 -8.33 -18.11
C TYR A 77 -6.12 -8.89 -16.69
N ILE A 78 -4.97 -9.46 -16.32
CA ILE A 78 -4.70 -9.92 -14.95
C ILE A 78 -4.83 -8.74 -13.98
N ALA A 79 -4.22 -7.59 -14.29
CA ALA A 79 -4.33 -6.38 -13.48
C ALA A 79 -5.78 -5.98 -13.19
N ARG A 80 -6.65 -6.00 -14.21
CA ARG A 80 -8.07 -5.68 -14.07
C ARG A 80 -8.84 -6.67 -13.19
N LEU A 81 -8.51 -7.96 -13.25
CA LEU A 81 -9.12 -8.99 -12.41
C LEU A 81 -8.64 -8.88 -10.96
N ILE A 82 -7.33 -8.70 -10.75
CA ILE A 82 -6.74 -8.54 -9.43
C ILE A 82 -7.28 -7.29 -8.73
N ALA A 83 -7.40 -6.16 -9.43
CA ALA A 83 -7.98 -4.93 -8.89
C ALA A 83 -9.44 -5.11 -8.41
N LYS A 84 -10.14 -6.12 -8.94
CA LYS A 84 -11.50 -6.51 -8.53
C LYS A 84 -11.53 -7.63 -7.49
N GLY A 85 -10.35 -8.04 -6.95
CA GLY A 85 -10.21 -9.06 -5.92
C GLY A 85 -10.26 -10.50 -6.40
N TYR A 86 -10.18 -10.77 -7.72
CA TYR A 86 -10.11 -12.13 -8.25
C TYR A 86 -8.69 -12.68 -8.19
N LYS A 87 -8.55 -14.01 -7.99
CA LYS A 87 -7.31 -14.74 -8.16
C LYS A 87 -7.23 -15.29 -9.59
N VAL A 88 -6.04 -15.29 -10.17
CA VAL A 88 -5.79 -15.78 -11.54
C VAL A 88 -4.73 -16.88 -11.50
N ALA A 89 -5.08 -18.09 -11.87
CA ALA A 89 -4.14 -19.20 -12.03
C ALA A 89 -3.64 -19.26 -13.47
N ILE A 90 -2.33 -19.12 -13.65
CA ILE A 90 -1.68 -19.13 -14.96
C ILE A 90 -1.20 -20.55 -15.22
N CYS A 91 -1.77 -21.18 -16.24
CA CYS A 91 -1.45 -22.52 -16.66
C CYS A 91 -0.71 -22.49 -18.01
N GLU A 92 0.56 -22.89 -18.00
CA GLU A 92 1.45 -22.93 -19.16
C GLU A 92 1.69 -24.35 -19.65
N GLN A 93 2.19 -24.45 -20.89
CA GLN A 93 2.69 -25.69 -21.46
C GLN A 93 4.06 -25.99 -20.88
N THR A 94 4.20 -27.12 -20.20
CA THR A 94 5.45 -27.59 -19.57
C THR A 94 6.29 -28.45 -20.49
N GLU A 95 5.72 -28.89 -21.62
CA GLU A 95 6.34 -29.72 -22.64
C GLU A 95 6.38 -28.96 -23.98
N ASP A 96 7.48 -29.15 -24.76
CA ASP A 96 7.58 -28.57 -26.10
C ASP A 96 6.51 -29.17 -27.03
N PRO A 97 5.62 -28.36 -27.61
CA PRO A 97 4.58 -28.84 -28.52
C PRO A 97 5.13 -29.61 -29.72
N ALA A 98 6.38 -29.32 -30.15
CA ALA A 98 7.02 -30.04 -31.27
C ALA A 98 7.54 -31.42 -30.89
N ALA A 99 7.84 -31.65 -29.61
CA ALA A 99 8.34 -32.92 -29.07
C ALA A 99 7.22 -33.82 -28.53
N ALA A 100 6.05 -33.26 -28.25
CA ALA A 100 4.93 -33.97 -27.63
C ALA A 100 4.36 -35.07 -28.54
N LYS A 101 4.31 -36.33 -28.06
CA LYS A 101 3.69 -37.49 -28.78
C LYS A 101 2.18 -37.61 -28.49
N GLY A 102 1.50 -36.50 -28.12
CA GLY A 102 0.09 -36.54 -27.77
C GLY A 102 -0.45 -35.17 -27.33
N LEU A 103 -1.20 -35.18 -26.25
CA LEU A 103 -1.66 -33.95 -25.65
C LEU A 103 -0.49 -33.30 -24.87
N VAL A 104 -0.14 -32.06 -25.21
CA VAL A 104 0.90 -31.29 -24.51
C VAL A 104 0.57 -31.16 -23.02
N GLU A 105 1.51 -31.50 -22.16
CA GLU A 105 1.37 -31.38 -20.71
C GLU A 105 1.31 -29.93 -20.28
N ARG A 106 0.44 -29.64 -19.33
CA ARG A 106 0.23 -28.29 -18.79
C ARG A 106 0.13 -28.32 -17.29
N ASP A 107 0.73 -27.34 -16.63
CA ASP A 107 0.64 -27.18 -15.19
C ASP A 107 0.51 -25.70 -14.81
N ILE A 108 0.07 -25.45 -13.58
CA ILE A 108 0.02 -24.10 -13.03
C ILE A 108 1.43 -23.68 -12.66
N VAL A 109 1.92 -22.67 -13.35
CA VAL A 109 3.23 -22.06 -13.09
C VAL A 109 3.15 -20.97 -12.05
N ARG A 110 1.96 -20.39 -11.85
CA ARG A 110 1.74 -19.27 -10.91
C ARG A 110 0.26 -19.05 -10.62
N ILE A 111 -0.04 -18.64 -9.37
CA ILE A 111 -1.33 -18.08 -8.99
C ILE A 111 -1.11 -16.63 -8.59
N VAL A 112 -1.65 -15.71 -9.38
CA VAL A 112 -1.60 -14.27 -9.09
C VAL A 112 -2.77 -13.90 -8.19
N THR A 113 -2.46 -13.28 -7.05
CA THR A 113 -3.44 -12.81 -6.06
C THR A 113 -3.20 -11.34 -5.73
N PRO A 114 -4.11 -10.62 -5.07
CA PRO A 114 -3.92 -9.20 -4.75
C PRO A 114 -2.61 -8.88 -4.01
N GLY A 115 -2.17 -9.77 -3.11
CA GLY A 115 -0.93 -9.60 -2.32
C GLY A 115 0.33 -10.14 -2.98
N THR A 116 0.22 -10.84 -4.12
CA THR A 116 1.36 -11.50 -4.77
C THR A 116 1.67 -10.96 -6.17
N VAL A 117 1.22 -9.76 -6.48
CA VAL A 117 1.52 -9.07 -7.73
C VAL A 117 2.99 -8.62 -7.75
N ILE A 118 3.68 -8.89 -8.87
CA ILE A 118 5.06 -8.46 -9.13
C ILE A 118 5.13 -7.48 -10.30
N ASP A 119 4.14 -7.54 -11.20
CA ASP A 119 4.13 -6.71 -12.41
C ASP A 119 3.95 -5.23 -12.05
N SER A 120 4.86 -4.40 -12.54
CA SER A 120 4.86 -2.96 -12.31
C SER A 120 3.61 -2.25 -12.86
N ALA A 121 2.97 -2.81 -13.90
CA ALA A 121 1.71 -2.27 -14.44
C ALA A 121 0.54 -2.36 -13.44
N CYS A 122 0.63 -3.27 -12.46
CA CYS A 122 -0.39 -3.51 -11.45
C CYS A 122 -0.08 -2.84 -10.10
N LEU A 123 1.09 -2.23 -9.96
CA LEU A 123 1.61 -1.70 -8.69
C LEU A 123 1.77 -0.18 -8.74
N GLU A 124 1.41 0.49 -7.65
CA GLU A 124 1.75 1.90 -7.45
C GLU A 124 3.25 2.03 -7.14
N GLU A 125 3.98 2.92 -7.83
CA GLU A 125 5.42 3.08 -7.68
C GLU A 125 5.85 3.43 -6.25
N GLY A 126 5.19 4.40 -5.64
CA GLY A 126 5.52 4.91 -4.29
C GLY A 126 4.84 4.17 -3.14
N ARG A 127 4.29 2.96 -3.39
CA ARG A 127 3.61 2.16 -2.36
C ARG A 127 4.01 0.70 -2.44
N SER A 128 4.26 0.08 -1.27
CA SER A 128 4.48 -1.36 -1.17
C SER A 128 3.16 -2.12 -1.27
N ASN A 129 3.23 -3.36 -1.78
CA ASN A 129 2.08 -4.25 -1.93
C ASN A 129 2.25 -5.46 -1.00
N PHE A 130 1.71 -5.36 0.20
CA PHE A 130 1.92 -6.38 1.22
C PHE A 130 0.90 -7.51 1.16
N CYS A 131 1.42 -8.74 1.31
CA CYS A 131 0.68 -9.93 1.73
C CYS A 131 0.96 -10.16 3.22
N ALA A 132 -0.08 -10.33 4.04
CA ALA A 132 0.05 -10.52 5.48
C ALA A 132 -0.19 -11.97 5.92
N GLY A 133 0.52 -12.41 6.95
CA GLY A 133 0.24 -13.62 7.72
C GLY A 133 -0.19 -13.25 9.14
N ILE A 134 -1.34 -13.74 9.59
CA ILE A 134 -1.93 -13.40 10.88
C ILE A 134 -2.22 -14.69 11.65
N TYR A 135 -1.70 -14.76 12.86
CA TYR A 135 -1.98 -15.81 13.82
C TYR A 135 -2.56 -15.21 15.10
N LEU A 136 -3.74 -15.65 15.49
CA LEU A 136 -4.42 -15.25 16.71
C LEU A 136 -4.88 -16.49 17.47
N ASP A 137 -4.40 -16.68 18.68
CA ASP A 137 -4.78 -17.79 19.55
C ASP A 137 -4.52 -17.47 21.02
N GLY A 138 -5.54 -17.63 21.84
CA GLY A 138 -5.48 -17.33 23.28
C GLY A 138 -4.95 -15.92 23.54
N ASP A 139 -3.87 -15.79 24.30
CA ASP A 139 -3.25 -14.52 24.67
C ASP A 139 -2.19 -14.01 23.68
N TYR A 140 -2.02 -14.69 22.55
CA TYR A 140 -0.95 -14.41 21.60
C TYR A 140 -1.49 -13.95 20.25
N ALA A 141 -0.85 -12.95 19.67
CA ALA A 141 -1.08 -12.53 18.29
C ALA A 141 0.27 -12.43 17.56
N GLY A 142 0.34 -13.05 16.39
CA GLY A 142 1.47 -12.95 15.47
C GLY A 142 1.08 -12.22 14.21
N PHE A 143 1.97 -11.37 13.72
CA PHE A 143 1.77 -10.60 12.51
C PHE A 143 3.05 -10.60 11.67
N SER A 144 2.91 -10.94 10.40
CA SER A 144 3.98 -10.86 9.42
C SER A 144 3.46 -10.25 8.12
N VAL A 145 4.30 -9.54 7.41
CA VAL A 145 3.98 -9.01 6.06
C VAL A 145 5.17 -9.18 5.14
N CYS A 146 4.90 -9.46 3.88
CA CYS A 146 5.91 -9.54 2.82
C CYS A 146 5.42 -8.77 1.59
N ASP A 147 6.25 -7.89 1.05
CA ASP A 147 6.10 -7.36 -0.31
C ASP A 147 6.97 -8.19 -1.25
N ILE A 148 6.34 -9.10 -1.99
CA ILE A 148 7.02 -10.00 -2.90
C ILE A 148 7.69 -9.27 -4.08
N SER A 149 7.25 -8.06 -4.42
CA SER A 149 7.84 -7.28 -5.51
C SER A 149 9.21 -6.70 -5.14
N THR A 150 9.45 -6.44 -3.85
CA THR A 150 10.69 -5.83 -3.33
C THR A 150 11.51 -6.79 -2.44
N GLY A 151 10.89 -7.87 -1.97
CA GLY A 151 11.50 -8.83 -1.03
C GLY A 151 11.50 -8.38 0.44
N GLN A 152 10.89 -7.24 0.78
CA GLN A 152 10.82 -6.74 2.15
C GLN A 152 9.86 -7.58 2.99
N THR A 153 10.34 -8.06 4.14
CA THR A 153 9.54 -8.85 5.08
C THR A 153 9.67 -8.28 6.48
N HIS A 154 8.52 -8.04 7.13
CA HIS A 154 8.46 -7.57 8.51
C HIS A 154 7.67 -8.56 9.36
N VAL A 155 8.08 -8.72 10.62
CA VAL A 155 7.40 -9.63 11.54
C VAL A 155 7.42 -9.09 12.97
N THR A 156 6.32 -9.29 13.69
CA THR A 156 6.19 -8.93 15.09
C THR A 156 5.19 -9.85 15.80
N ALA A 157 5.17 -9.80 17.13
CA ALA A 157 4.20 -10.53 17.93
C ALA A 157 3.77 -9.71 19.13
N PHE A 158 2.55 -9.92 19.56
CA PHE A 158 1.93 -9.27 20.70
C PHE A 158 1.40 -10.31 21.70
N SER A 159 1.34 -9.93 22.97
CA SER A 159 0.77 -10.76 24.04
C SER A 159 0.00 -9.88 25.03
N GLY A 160 -0.89 -10.52 25.78
CA GLY A 160 -1.69 -9.83 26.79
C GLY A 160 -3.01 -9.23 26.28
N PRO A 161 -3.69 -8.43 27.13
CA PRO A 161 -5.06 -7.97 26.85
C PRO A 161 -5.17 -7.03 25.67
N ASP A 162 -4.13 -6.25 25.35
CA ASP A 162 -4.14 -5.24 24.28
C ASP A 162 -3.61 -5.77 22.93
N ARG A 163 -3.32 -7.08 22.81
CA ARG A 163 -2.75 -7.70 21.61
C ARG A 163 -3.54 -7.42 20.34
N GLU A 164 -4.88 -7.41 20.45
CA GLU A 164 -5.77 -7.15 19.29
C GLU A 164 -5.69 -5.70 18.83
N ALA A 165 -5.63 -4.75 19.76
CA ALA A 165 -5.47 -3.34 19.43
C ALA A 165 -4.12 -3.08 18.73
N HIS A 166 -3.04 -3.71 19.20
CA HIS A 166 -1.75 -3.62 18.55
C HIS A 166 -1.75 -4.27 17.16
N LEU A 167 -2.38 -5.43 17.01
CA LEU A 167 -2.55 -6.08 15.70
C LEU A 167 -3.33 -5.18 14.72
N GLN A 168 -4.42 -4.56 15.18
CA GLN A 168 -5.21 -3.63 14.37
C GLN A 168 -4.41 -2.40 13.94
N ASN A 169 -3.55 -1.87 14.81
CA ASN A 169 -2.66 -0.75 14.49
C ASN A 169 -1.64 -1.13 13.40
N GLU A 170 -1.06 -2.34 13.47
CA GLU A 170 -0.14 -2.83 12.44
C GLU A 170 -0.86 -3.09 11.11
N LEU A 171 -2.05 -3.68 11.14
CA LEU A 171 -2.88 -3.85 9.96
C LEU A 171 -3.21 -2.51 9.28
N GLY A 172 -3.55 -1.52 10.08
CA GLY A 172 -3.77 -0.17 9.56
C GLY A 172 -2.51 0.50 9.00
N ARG A 173 -1.36 0.17 9.54
CA ARG A 173 -0.07 0.68 9.09
C ARG A 173 0.35 0.09 7.75
N PHE A 174 0.33 -1.23 7.63
CA PHE A 174 0.76 -1.91 6.40
C PHE A 174 -0.32 -1.93 5.33
N ALA A 175 -1.60 -1.84 5.73
CA ALA A 175 -2.77 -1.91 4.85
C ALA A 175 -2.60 -3.00 3.77
N PRO A 176 -2.45 -4.28 4.17
CA PRO A 176 -2.12 -5.34 3.24
C PRO A 176 -3.23 -5.53 2.20
N ALA A 177 -2.84 -5.82 0.95
CA ALA A 177 -3.77 -6.14 -0.12
C ALA A 177 -4.40 -7.52 0.06
N GLU A 178 -3.68 -8.41 0.77
CA GLU A 178 -4.11 -9.78 1.04
C GLU A 178 -3.62 -10.23 2.41
N ALA A 179 -4.40 -11.07 3.11
CA ALA A 179 -4.04 -11.63 4.40
C ALA A 179 -4.41 -13.11 4.51
N VAL A 180 -3.47 -13.92 4.99
CA VAL A 180 -3.70 -15.32 5.33
C VAL A 180 -3.95 -15.45 6.84
N LEU A 181 -5.04 -16.09 7.22
CA LEU A 181 -5.52 -16.19 8.59
C LEU A 181 -5.51 -17.63 9.10
N ASN A 182 -5.11 -17.83 10.37
CA ASN A 182 -5.40 -19.08 11.07
C ASN A 182 -6.89 -19.15 11.47
N PRO A 183 -7.42 -20.32 11.86
CA PRO A 183 -8.82 -20.45 12.25
C PRO A 183 -9.26 -19.45 13.33
N GLY A 184 -8.43 -19.21 14.37
CA GLY A 184 -8.76 -18.26 15.43
C GLY A 184 -8.93 -16.81 14.92
N ALA A 185 -8.03 -16.33 14.06
CA ALA A 185 -8.16 -15.02 13.42
C ALA A 185 -9.34 -14.95 12.43
N ALA A 186 -9.65 -16.06 11.75
CA ALA A 186 -10.76 -16.14 10.81
C ALA A 186 -12.15 -16.14 11.49
N GLU A 187 -12.25 -16.55 12.74
CA GLU A 187 -13.47 -16.51 13.56
C GLU A 187 -13.69 -15.16 14.22
N ASP A 188 -12.65 -14.33 14.37
CA ASP A 188 -12.76 -12.98 14.94
C ASP A 188 -13.49 -12.04 13.96
N THR A 189 -14.72 -11.67 14.33
CA THR A 189 -15.60 -10.83 13.52
C THR A 189 -15.12 -9.39 13.40
N ALA A 190 -14.47 -8.86 14.45
CA ALA A 190 -13.96 -7.48 14.47
C ALA A 190 -12.72 -7.35 13.58
N LEU A 191 -11.81 -8.32 13.65
CA LEU A 191 -10.64 -8.40 12.79
C LEU A 191 -11.04 -8.55 11.32
N ARG A 192 -12.01 -9.40 11.02
CA ARG A 192 -12.51 -9.57 9.65
C ARG A 192 -13.16 -8.30 9.10
N ALA A 193 -14.02 -7.65 9.87
CA ALA A 193 -14.62 -6.38 9.45
C ALA A 193 -13.57 -5.31 9.20
N LEU A 194 -12.47 -5.27 9.99
CA LEU A 194 -11.35 -4.37 9.73
C LEU A 194 -10.68 -4.70 8.39
N LEU A 195 -10.36 -5.96 8.12
CA LEU A 195 -9.68 -6.40 6.92
C LEU A 195 -10.56 -6.23 5.67
N GLU A 196 -11.76 -6.80 5.66
CA GLU A 196 -12.63 -6.89 4.49
C GLU A 196 -13.31 -5.54 4.18
N ASP A 197 -13.91 -4.87 5.18
CA ASP A 197 -14.74 -3.67 4.98
C ASP A 197 -13.92 -2.37 5.00
N LYS A 198 -13.01 -2.20 5.97
CA LYS A 198 -12.26 -0.95 6.13
C LYS A 198 -10.99 -0.90 5.27
N LEU A 199 -10.19 -1.98 5.28
CA LEU A 199 -8.94 -2.06 4.53
C LEU A 199 -9.11 -2.61 3.10
N ARG A 200 -10.25 -3.24 2.79
CA ARG A 200 -10.53 -3.92 1.51
C ARG A 200 -9.48 -4.97 1.18
N CYS A 201 -8.97 -5.64 2.22
CA CYS A 201 -7.98 -6.70 2.13
C CYS A 201 -8.65 -8.00 1.69
N HIS A 202 -8.04 -8.69 0.74
CA HIS A 202 -8.48 -10.04 0.38
C HIS A 202 -8.07 -11.02 1.49
N VAL A 203 -9.03 -11.81 1.99
CA VAL A 203 -8.79 -12.70 3.15
C VAL A 203 -8.78 -14.15 2.70
N GLU A 204 -7.68 -14.86 2.97
CA GLU A 204 -7.51 -16.29 2.75
C GLU A 204 -7.49 -17.03 4.10
N ARG A 205 -8.27 -18.08 4.23
CA ARG A 205 -8.34 -18.91 5.44
C ARG A 205 -7.52 -20.18 5.27
N LEU A 206 -6.49 -20.32 6.07
CA LEU A 206 -5.66 -21.51 6.03
C LEU A 206 -6.07 -22.51 7.16
N PRO A 207 -6.00 -23.82 6.88
CA PRO A 207 -6.29 -24.82 7.89
C PRO A 207 -5.24 -24.81 9.01
N ALA A 208 -5.63 -25.22 10.24
CA ALA A 208 -4.76 -25.22 11.42
C ALA A 208 -3.43 -26.00 11.21
N GLY A 209 -3.42 -27.00 10.33
CA GLY A 209 -2.23 -27.76 9.99
C GLY A 209 -1.09 -26.95 9.34
N ARG A 210 -1.39 -25.74 8.82
CA ARG A 210 -0.36 -24.84 8.25
C ARG A 210 0.37 -24.02 9.32
N PHE A 211 -0.16 -23.96 10.54
CA PHE A 211 0.39 -23.20 11.66
C PHE A 211 1.04 -24.10 12.69
N GLN A 212 2.08 -24.83 12.27
CA GLN A 212 2.84 -25.73 13.13
C GLN A 212 4.27 -25.23 13.34
N LEU A 213 4.70 -25.08 14.58
CA LEU A 213 5.98 -24.48 14.93
C LEU A 213 7.19 -25.17 14.28
N PRO A 214 7.33 -26.52 14.28
CA PRO A 214 8.46 -27.16 13.61
C PRO A 214 8.53 -26.92 12.10
N ALA A 215 7.38 -26.85 11.44
CA ALA A 215 7.29 -26.59 10.01
C ALA A 215 7.64 -25.11 9.72
N ALA A 216 7.10 -24.20 10.53
CA ALA A 216 7.39 -22.76 10.45
C ALA A 216 8.88 -22.48 10.64
N GLU A 217 9.52 -23.02 11.71
CA GLU A 217 10.96 -22.87 11.94
C GLU A 217 11.79 -23.40 10.76
N LYS A 218 11.44 -24.56 10.23
CA LYS A 218 12.15 -25.13 9.07
C LYS A 218 12.03 -24.20 7.86
N ARG A 219 10.85 -23.69 7.56
CA ARG A 219 10.61 -22.78 6.43
C ARG A 219 11.36 -21.47 6.58
N ILE A 220 11.32 -20.88 7.77
CA ILE A 220 12.04 -19.63 8.09
C ILE A 220 13.55 -19.80 7.92
N ARG A 221 14.12 -20.92 8.42
CA ARG A 221 15.55 -21.23 8.25
C ARG A 221 15.94 -21.42 6.78
N GLN A 222 15.09 -22.08 6.00
CA GLN A 222 15.32 -22.27 4.58
C GLN A 222 15.33 -20.94 3.83
N GLN A 223 14.45 -20.00 4.21
CA GLN A 223 14.32 -18.73 3.53
C GLN A 223 15.36 -17.68 3.97
N PHE A 224 15.57 -17.50 5.28
CA PHE A 224 16.36 -16.41 5.84
C PHE A 224 17.65 -16.87 6.53
N GLY A 225 17.91 -18.17 6.61
CA GLY A 225 19.06 -18.74 7.32
C GLY A 225 18.82 -18.91 8.83
N ASP A 226 19.81 -19.56 9.48
CA ASP A 226 19.72 -19.89 10.91
C ASP A 226 19.75 -18.67 11.83
N ASP A 227 20.55 -17.65 11.49
CA ASP A 227 20.70 -16.44 12.31
C ASP A 227 19.38 -15.65 12.39
N ALA A 228 18.66 -15.53 11.30
CA ALA A 228 17.36 -14.86 11.27
C ALA A 228 16.31 -15.60 12.12
N ALA A 229 16.27 -16.93 12.01
CA ALA A 229 15.37 -17.76 12.80
C ALA A 229 15.67 -17.67 14.31
N GLN A 230 16.94 -17.52 14.70
CA GLN A 230 17.33 -17.39 16.11
C GLN A 230 16.96 -16.03 16.73
N ARG A 231 16.82 -14.97 15.93
CA ARG A 231 16.43 -13.63 16.40
C ARG A 231 14.94 -13.54 16.75
N LEU A 232 14.12 -14.47 16.27
CA LEU A 232 12.69 -14.48 16.58
C LEU A 232 12.44 -14.93 18.01
N PRO A 233 11.41 -14.38 18.69
CA PRO A 233 11.15 -14.68 20.09
C PRO A 233 10.67 -16.14 20.26
N ARG A 234 11.27 -16.86 21.17
CA ARG A 234 10.86 -18.23 21.51
C ARG A 234 9.76 -18.26 22.57
N ASP A 235 9.65 -17.24 23.37
CA ASP A 235 8.63 -17.04 24.40
C ASP A 235 7.26 -16.67 23.80
N ASN A 236 7.24 -16.13 22.58
CA ASN A 236 6.03 -15.87 21.83
C ASN A 236 6.14 -16.47 20.42
N PRO A 237 5.72 -17.72 20.20
CA PRO A 237 5.86 -18.40 18.92
C PRO A 237 4.92 -17.86 17.83
N ALA A 238 3.96 -17.01 18.18
CA ALA A 238 2.97 -16.47 17.22
C ALA A 238 3.62 -15.75 16.04
N ALA A 239 4.75 -15.05 16.25
CA ALA A 239 5.54 -14.44 15.16
C ALA A 239 6.01 -15.48 14.13
N MET A 240 6.56 -16.60 14.61
CA MET A 240 7.06 -17.67 13.75
C MET A 240 5.91 -18.39 13.03
N LEU A 241 4.79 -18.59 13.72
CA LEU A 241 3.61 -19.25 13.12
C LEU A 241 3.00 -18.39 12.01
N ALA A 242 2.85 -17.09 12.23
CA ALA A 242 2.36 -16.14 11.23
C ALA A 242 3.29 -16.07 10.02
N LEU A 243 4.62 -15.95 10.25
CA LEU A 243 5.61 -15.86 9.18
C LEU A 243 5.73 -17.18 8.41
N GLY A 244 5.76 -18.32 9.10
CA GLY A 244 5.85 -19.64 8.46
C GLY A 244 4.67 -19.92 7.53
N ALA A 245 3.44 -19.63 7.99
CA ALA A 245 2.24 -19.80 7.17
C ALA A 245 2.21 -18.85 5.97
N LEU A 246 2.67 -17.59 6.13
CA LEU A 246 2.81 -16.64 5.04
C LEU A 246 3.80 -17.16 3.98
N LEU A 247 4.97 -17.62 4.39
CA LEU A 247 5.98 -18.15 3.48
C LEU A 247 5.48 -19.39 2.73
N ASP A 248 4.79 -20.31 3.42
CA ASP A 248 4.16 -21.48 2.78
C ASP A 248 3.13 -21.04 1.72
N TYR A 249 2.29 -20.06 2.04
CA TYR A 249 1.32 -19.50 1.10
C TYR A 249 1.99 -18.85 -0.12
N LEU A 250 3.05 -18.06 0.09
CA LEU A 250 3.80 -17.44 -1.00
C LEU A 250 4.46 -18.48 -1.89
N HIS A 251 5.04 -19.56 -1.34
CA HIS A 251 5.59 -20.67 -2.14
C HIS A 251 4.51 -21.42 -2.91
N ASP A 252 3.37 -21.71 -2.28
CA ASP A 252 2.26 -22.41 -2.94
C ASP A 252 1.68 -21.61 -4.12
N THR A 253 1.65 -20.27 -4.01
CA THR A 253 1.11 -19.40 -5.05
C THR A 253 2.12 -19.08 -6.15
N GLN A 254 3.39 -18.89 -5.81
CA GLN A 254 4.41 -18.49 -6.78
C GLN A 254 5.07 -19.65 -7.51
N LYS A 255 5.10 -20.84 -6.91
CA LYS A 255 5.68 -22.07 -7.53
C LYS A 255 7.17 -21.96 -7.92
N THR A 256 7.85 -20.91 -7.48
CA THR A 256 9.27 -20.62 -7.74
C THR A 256 9.99 -20.29 -6.45
N ASP A 257 11.32 -20.36 -6.48
CA ASP A 257 12.15 -19.91 -5.35
C ASP A 257 12.04 -18.40 -5.16
N LEU A 258 11.92 -17.98 -3.90
CA LEU A 258 11.77 -16.58 -3.50
C LEU A 258 13.11 -16.01 -3.01
N ASN A 259 14.21 -16.23 -3.74
CA ASN A 259 15.57 -15.87 -3.32
C ASN A 259 15.79 -14.37 -3.07
N HIS A 260 14.96 -13.51 -3.66
CA HIS A 260 14.99 -12.06 -3.43
C HIS A 260 14.30 -11.65 -2.12
N VAL A 261 13.55 -12.55 -1.48
CA VAL A 261 12.96 -12.35 -0.14
C VAL A 261 14.00 -12.80 0.88
N ASP A 262 15.09 -12.02 1.04
CA ASP A 262 16.25 -12.38 1.86
C ASP A 262 16.36 -11.55 3.16
N ARG A 263 15.53 -10.50 3.32
CA ARG A 263 15.57 -9.58 4.45
C ARG A 263 14.39 -9.78 5.38
N LEU A 264 14.68 -10.09 6.64
CA LEU A 264 13.71 -10.22 7.71
C LEU A 264 13.91 -9.11 8.75
N ASP A 265 12.97 -8.19 8.84
CA ASP A 265 12.92 -7.16 9.89
C ASP A 265 11.99 -7.63 11.02
N TYR A 266 12.59 -8.18 12.08
CA TYR A 266 11.90 -8.45 13.34
C TYR A 266 11.95 -7.21 14.21
N TYR A 267 10.80 -6.65 14.57
CA TYR A 267 10.70 -5.50 15.47
C TYR A 267 9.80 -5.81 16.66
N ARG A 268 10.12 -5.16 17.77
CA ARG A 268 9.37 -5.27 19.01
C ARG A 268 8.52 -4.02 19.22
N GLN A 269 7.45 -4.19 19.99
CA GLN A 269 6.68 -3.08 20.52
C GLN A 269 7.58 -2.08 21.25
N GLY A 270 7.34 -0.78 21.10
CA GLY A 270 8.14 0.28 21.75
C GLY A 270 9.44 0.65 21.03
N GLN A 271 9.76 0.10 19.84
CA GLN A 271 10.89 0.57 19.02
C GLN A 271 10.53 1.82 18.20
N PHE A 272 9.26 1.98 17.86
CA PHE A 272 8.74 3.08 17.08
C PHE A 272 7.56 3.73 17.80
N MET A 273 7.29 5.00 17.47
CA MET A 273 6.07 5.69 17.90
C MET A 273 4.85 4.93 17.38
N GLU A 274 3.92 4.64 18.27
CA GLU A 274 2.66 4.02 17.88
C GLU A 274 1.66 5.09 17.41
N LEU A 275 1.08 4.85 16.23
CA LEU A 275 0.05 5.67 15.63
C LEU A 275 -1.14 4.77 15.31
N ASP A 276 -2.27 5.00 15.94
CA ASP A 276 -3.49 4.27 15.62
C ASP A 276 -4.07 4.70 14.25
N LEU A 277 -5.03 3.94 13.74
CA LEU A 277 -5.72 4.23 12.49
C LEU A 277 -6.38 5.61 12.50
N THR A 278 -6.93 5.99 13.63
CA THR A 278 -7.63 7.26 13.83
C THR A 278 -6.65 8.44 13.75
N ALA A 279 -5.50 8.34 14.43
CA ALA A 279 -4.47 9.38 14.39
C ALA A 279 -3.89 9.53 12.96
N ARG A 280 -3.56 8.43 12.28
CA ARG A 280 -3.07 8.46 10.90
C ARG A 280 -4.04 9.17 9.97
N ARG A 281 -5.32 8.84 10.07
CA ARG A 281 -6.40 9.42 9.27
C ARG A 281 -6.63 10.89 9.62
N ASN A 282 -6.75 11.23 10.91
CA ASN A 282 -7.05 12.59 11.36
C ASN A 282 -5.91 13.56 11.11
N LEU A 283 -4.65 13.09 11.14
CA LEU A 283 -3.47 13.88 10.81
C LEU A 283 -3.17 13.92 9.30
N GLU A 284 -3.94 13.19 8.48
CA GLU A 284 -3.77 13.12 7.03
C GLU A 284 -2.32 12.87 6.63
N LEU A 285 -1.71 11.81 7.20
CA LEU A 285 -0.29 11.54 7.04
C LEU A 285 0.09 11.19 5.60
N THR A 286 -0.64 10.29 4.97
CA THR A 286 -0.33 9.75 3.62
C THR A 286 -1.36 10.10 2.57
N GLU A 287 -2.60 10.37 2.98
CA GLU A 287 -3.73 10.72 2.12
C GLU A 287 -4.73 11.62 2.85
N THR A 288 -5.54 12.36 2.11
CA THR A 288 -6.58 13.25 2.66
C THR A 288 -7.82 12.47 3.11
N LEU A 289 -8.51 13.00 4.14
CA LEU A 289 -9.73 12.39 4.71
C LEU A 289 -10.86 12.19 3.68
N ARG A 290 -11.10 13.19 2.85
CA ARG A 290 -12.27 13.21 1.94
C ARG A 290 -11.99 12.63 0.58
N GLY A 291 -10.84 12.95 -0.02
CA GLY A 291 -10.50 12.58 -1.39
C GLY A 291 -9.65 11.32 -1.50
N LYS A 292 -9.07 10.84 -0.40
CA LYS A 292 -8.03 9.78 -0.38
C LYS A 292 -6.90 10.06 -1.38
N GLU A 293 -6.57 11.34 -1.55
CA GLU A 293 -5.52 11.82 -2.44
C GLU A 293 -4.23 12.08 -1.66
N LYS A 294 -3.10 11.83 -2.29
CA LYS A 294 -1.78 12.19 -1.75
C LYS A 294 -1.64 13.71 -1.58
N LYS A 295 -2.13 14.49 -2.56
CA LYS A 295 -2.07 15.96 -2.52
C LYS A 295 -2.90 16.50 -1.36
N GLY A 296 -2.26 17.26 -0.48
CA GLY A 296 -2.87 17.79 0.75
C GLY A 296 -2.57 16.96 1.99
N SER A 297 -1.80 15.87 1.89
CA SER A 297 -1.28 15.10 3.03
C SER A 297 0.10 15.58 3.47
N LEU A 298 0.59 15.11 4.64
CA LEU A 298 1.96 15.39 5.08
C LEU A 298 2.98 14.75 4.13
N LEU A 299 2.72 13.53 3.66
CA LEU A 299 3.57 12.85 2.67
C LEU A 299 3.74 13.69 1.39
N TRP A 300 2.68 14.33 0.89
CA TRP A 300 2.78 15.19 -0.29
C TRP A 300 3.74 16.38 -0.08
N VAL A 301 3.79 16.95 1.13
CA VAL A 301 4.71 18.02 1.45
C VAL A 301 6.15 17.54 1.44
N LEU A 302 6.42 16.43 2.13
CA LEU A 302 7.76 15.91 2.37
C LEU A 302 8.34 15.09 1.20
N ASP A 303 7.49 14.47 0.39
CA ASP A 303 7.94 13.60 -0.70
C ASP A 303 8.30 14.41 -1.95
N LYS A 304 9.60 14.62 -2.10
CA LYS A 304 10.27 15.15 -3.29
C LYS A 304 11.31 14.16 -3.80
N THR A 305 11.20 12.90 -3.39
CA THR A 305 12.04 11.81 -3.84
C THR A 305 12.04 11.68 -5.36
N LYS A 306 13.12 11.13 -5.89
CA LYS A 306 13.32 10.92 -7.33
C LYS A 306 13.17 9.46 -7.73
N THR A 307 13.27 8.57 -6.76
CA THR A 307 13.18 7.13 -6.96
C THR A 307 11.91 6.55 -6.32
N ALA A 308 11.34 5.53 -6.92
CA ALA A 308 10.22 4.80 -6.34
C ALA A 308 10.59 4.16 -4.98
N MET A 309 11.82 3.68 -4.85
CA MET A 309 12.38 3.10 -3.62
C MET A 309 12.43 4.14 -2.49
N GLY A 310 12.90 5.36 -2.78
CA GLY A 310 12.89 6.48 -1.82
C GLY A 310 11.46 6.87 -1.41
N ALA A 311 10.52 6.93 -2.34
CA ALA A 311 9.12 7.24 -2.04
C ALA A 311 8.49 6.20 -1.09
N ARG A 312 8.74 4.90 -1.30
CA ARG A 312 8.29 3.82 -0.40
C ARG A 312 8.93 3.95 0.98
N LEU A 313 10.23 4.20 1.04
CA LEU A 313 10.95 4.35 2.30
C LEU A 313 10.49 5.57 3.09
N LEU A 314 10.28 6.72 2.45
CA LEU A 314 9.79 7.94 3.11
C LEU A 314 8.38 7.75 3.68
N ARG A 315 7.50 7.05 2.95
CA ARG A 315 6.19 6.63 3.46
C ARG A 315 6.35 5.77 4.71
N SER A 316 7.22 4.78 4.66
CA SER A 316 7.52 3.91 5.82
C SER A 316 8.05 4.71 7.02
N TRP A 317 8.91 5.71 6.81
CA TRP A 317 9.39 6.57 7.90
C TRP A 317 8.27 7.37 8.55
N LEU A 318 7.33 7.91 7.77
CA LEU A 318 6.15 8.59 8.31
C LEU A 318 5.25 7.67 9.13
N GLU A 319 5.16 6.41 8.73
CA GLU A 319 4.34 5.41 9.40
C GLU A 319 5.04 4.77 10.61
N ARG A 320 6.36 4.95 10.75
CA ARG A 320 7.23 4.40 11.81
C ARG A 320 8.17 5.47 12.39
N PRO A 321 7.67 6.55 13.03
CA PRO A 321 8.53 7.54 13.64
C PRO A 321 9.41 6.92 14.73
N LEU A 322 10.63 7.38 14.84
CA LEU A 322 11.64 6.81 15.72
C LEU A 322 11.41 7.24 17.18
N LEU A 323 11.77 6.35 18.13
CA LEU A 323 11.86 6.67 19.56
C LEU A 323 13.33 6.85 20.03
N SER A 324 14.28 6.42 19.21
CA SER A 324 15.70 6.57 19.53
C SER A 324 16.22 7.96 19.20
N VAL A 325 16.57 8.74 20.23
CA VAL A 325 17.17 10.08 20.08
C VAL A 325 18.43 10.04 19.20
N SER A 326 19.28 9.03 19.38
CA SER A 326 20.52 8.88 18.60
C SER A 326 20.26 8.61 17.12
N ALA A 327 19.23 7.81 16.80
CA ALA A 327 18.86 7.54 15.43
C ALA A 327 18.23 8.77 14.75
N ILE A 328 17.43 9.54 15.49
CA ILE A 328 16.86 10.81 15.04
C ILE A 328 17.97 11.84 14.78
N ALA A 329 18.88 12.00 15.74
CA ALA A 329 20.00 12.94 15.62
C ALA A 329 20.85 12.61 14.37
N ARG A 330 21.16 11.34 14.14
CA ARG A 330 21.92 10.90 12.97
C ARG A 330 21.25 11.29 11.63
N ARG A 331 19.90 11.16 11.53
CA ARG A 331 19.16 11.65 10.35
C ARG A 331 19.19 13.17 10.24
N ASN A 332 18.93 13.88 11.35
CA ASN A 332 18.95 15.32 11.40
C ASN A 332 20.33 15.89 11.01
N ASP A 333 21.43 15.28 11.44
CA ASP A 333 22.79 15.69 11.08
C ASP A 333 23.04 15.52 9.58
N ALA A 334 22.59 14.40 8.98
CA ALA A 334 22.69 14.19 7.53
C ALA A 334 21.86 15.21 6.74
N VAL A 335 20.62 15.48 7.19
CA VAL A 335 19.77 16.52 6.57
C VAL A 335 20.41 17.89 6.71
N ALA A 336 20.96 18.24 7.89
CA ALA A 336 21.63 19.51 8.13
C ALA A 336 22.83 19.72 7.20
N GLU A 337 23.63 18.67 6.98
CA GLU A 337 24.75 18.71 6.08
C GLU A 337 24.31 18.93 4.62
N LEU A 338 23.28 18.19 4.18
CA LEU A 338 22.68 18.37 2.84
C LEU A 338 22.04 19.76 2.66
N VAL A 339 21.47 20.35 3.71
CA VAL A 339 20.96 21.74 3.70
C VAL A 339 22.10 22.75 3.53
N LYS A 340 23.22 22.53 4.23
CA LYS A 340 24.39 23.42 4.18
C LYS A 340 25.09 23.39 2.81
N HIS A 341 25.16 22.20 2.18
CA HIS A 341 25.87 21.98 0.92
C HIS A 341 24.89 21.94 -0.26
N THR A 342 24.31 23.08 -0.60
CA THR A 342 23.21 23.17 -1.59
C THR A 342 23.59 22.66 -2.98
N VAL A 343 24.80 23.00 -3.49
CA VAL A 343 25.22 22.58 -4.85
C VAL A 343 25.33 21.06 -4.92
N GLN A 344 26.06 20.47 -3.97
CA GLN A 344 26.27 19.02 -3.92
C GLN A 344 24.93 18.27 -3.74
N ARG A 345 24.01 18.81 -2.93
CA ARG A 345 22.66 18.25 -2.80
C ARG A 345 21.91 18.24 -4.13
N GLU A 346 21.91 19.35 -4.88
CA GLU A 346 21.22 19.41 -6.19
C GLU A 346 21.86 18.46 -7.22
N GLU A 347 23.20 18.30 -7.20
CA GLU A 347 23.89 17.33 -8.05
C GLU A 347 23.52 15.89 -7.69
N LEU A 348 23.40 15.57 -6.39
CA LEU A 348 22.90 14.26 -5.92
C LEU A 348 21.45 14.02 -6.37
N ILE A 349 20.56 15.01 -6.21
CA ILE A 349 19.17 14.91 -6.65
C ILE A 349 19.09 14.67 -8.16
N LEU A 350 19.96 15.31 -8.94
CA LEU A 350 20.05 15.09 -10.39
C LEU A 350 20.50 13.67 -10.72
N ALA A 351 21.54 13.17 -10.04
CA ALA A 351 22.04 11.81 -10.23
C ALA A 351 20.97 10.75 -9.86
N LEU A 352 20.21 10.98 -8.80
CA LEU A 352 19.12 10.11 -8.38
C LEU A 352 17.96 10.06 -9.41
N THR A 353 17.76 11.10 -10.22
CA THR A 353 16.65 11.17 -11.19
C THR A 353 16.73 10.11 -12.28
N GLY A 354 17.94 9.59 -12.58
CA GLY A 354 18.14 8.54 -13.59
C GLY A 354 17.98 7.11 -13.06
N ILE A 355 17.76 6.93 -11.77
CA ILE A 355 17.70 5.61 -11.14
C ILE A 355 16.29 5.04 -11.18
N GLY A 356 16.13 3.94 -11.92
CA GLY A 356 14.90 3.14 -11.94
C GLY A 356 14.68 2.35 -10.65
N ASP A 357 13.56 1.65 -10.57
CA ASP A 357 13.20 0.82 -9.40
C ASP A 357 14.01 -0.49 -9.36
N MET A 358 15.23 -0.41 -8.82
CA MET A 358 16.16 -1.54 -8.73
C MET A 358 15.59 -2.71 -7.90
N GLU A 359 14.79 -2.42 -6.86
CA GLU A 359 14.18 -3.46 -6.03
C GLU A 359 13.18 -4.29 -6.85
N ARG A 360 12.22 -3.65 -7.53
CA ARG A 360 11.22 -4.33 -8.34
C ARG A 360 11.79 -4.98 -9.60
N LEU A 361 12.77 -4.34 -10.23
CA LEU A 361 13.49 -4.95 -11.36
C LEU A 361 14.18 -6.24 -10.92
N MET A 362 14.86 -6.22 -9.78
CA MET A 362 15.54 -7.39 -9.26
C MET A 362 14.55 -8.50 -8.88
N GLY A 363 13.42 -8.16 -8.26
CA GLY A 363 12.32 -9.10 -7.98
C GLY A 363 11.85 -9.80 -9.26
N ARG A 364 11.63 -9.07 -10.37
CA ARG A 364 11.24 -9.64 -11.68
C ARG A 364 12.31 -10.51 -12.30
N ILE A 365 13.59 -10.16 -12.14
CA ILE A 365 14.73 -10.94 -12.63
C ILE A 365 14.79 -12.29 -11.91
N VAL A 366 14.75 -12.29 -10.59
CA VAL A 366 14.77 -13.52 -9.77
C VAL A 366 13.55 -14.39 -10.07
N TYR A 367 12.40 -13.77 -10.19
CA TYR A 367 11.17 -14.48 -10.54
C TYR A 367 11.17 -15.06 -11.96
N GLY A 368 12.00 -14.54 -12.87
CA GLY A 368 12.11 -15.01 -14.25
C GLY A 368 11.12 -14.38 -15.23
N SER A 369 10.38 -13.33 -14.81
CA SER A 369 9.45 -12.57 -15.67
C SER A 369 10.13 -11.37 -16.36
N ALA A 370 11.36 -11.02 -15.99
CA ALA A 370 12.11 -9.92 -16.59
C ALA A 370 12.52 -10.23 -18.02
N GLY A 371 12.33 -9.26 -18.92
CA GLY A 371 12.85 -9.28 -20.28
C GLY A 371 14.20 -8.57 -20.42
N GLY A 372 14.71 -8.52 -21.64
CA GLY A 372 15.98 -7.82 -21.95
C GLY A 372 15.92 -6.33 -21.56
N ARG A 373 14.81 -5.66 -21.80
CA ARG A 373 14.61 -4.23 -21.44
C ARG A 373 14.68 -3.98 -19.93
N ASP A 374 14.21 -4.92 -19.11
CA ASP A 374 14.29 -4.79 -17.67
C ASP A 374 15.73 -4.86 -17.17
N MET A 375 16.53 -5.76 -17.76
CA MET A 375 17.95 -5.89 -17.41
C MET A 375 18.73 -4.66 -17.86
N VAL A 376 18.44 -4.11 -19.04
CA VAL A 376 19.05 -2.84 -19.51
C VAL A 376 18.62 -1.67 -18.61
N SER A 377 17.35 -1.64 -18.15
CA SER A 377 16.90 -0.63 -17.20
C SER A 377 17.61 -0.73 -15.85
N LEU A 378 17.90 -1.95 -15.38
CA LEU A 378 18.71 -2.18 -14.19
C LEU A 378 20.15 -1.71 -14.39
N LYS A 379 20.77 -2.03 -15.54
CA LYS A 379 22.11 -1.52 -15.91
C LYS A 379 22.15 0.00 -15.89
N ASN A 380 21.17 0.64 -16.54
CA ASN A 380 21.11 2.11 -16.59
C ASN A 380 21.00 2.71 -15.18
N ALA A 381 20.28 2.08 -14.25
CA ALA A 381 20.25 2.50 -12.85
C ALA A 381 21.63 2.33 -12.18
N MET A 382 22.33 1.22 -12.42
CA MET A 382 23.68 0.96 -11.89
C MET A 382 24.72 1.95 -12.43
N ASP A 383 24.62 2.37 -13.69
CA ASP A 383 25.53 3.34 -14.31
C ASP A 383 25.56 4.71 -13.61
N HIS A 384 24.51 5.04 -12.83
CA HIS A 384 24.44 6.25 -12.01
C HIS A 384 25.13 6.13 -10.64
N LEU A 385 25.35 4.91 -10.13
CA LEU A 385 25.88 4.69 -8.78
C LEU A 385 27.31 5.23 -8.57
N PRO A 386 28.26 5.09 -9.51
CA PRO A 386 29.60 5.65 -9.36
C PRO A 386 29.59 7.18 -9.19
N ALA A 387 28.73 7.89 -9.92
CA ALA A 387 28.58 9.33 -9.79
C ALA A 387 28.05 9.72 -8.40
N ILE A 388 27.10 8.95 -7.86
CA ILE A 388 26.59 9.14 -6.49
C ILE A 388 27.68 8.90 -5.46
N CYS A 389 28.48 7.84 -5.59
CA CYS A 389 29.65 7.58 -4.73
C CYS A 389 30.61 8.77 -4.72
N GLN A 390 30.92 9.32 -5.89
CA GLN A 390 31.80 10.47 -6.03
C GLN A 390 31.24 11.72 -5.35
N GLN A 391 29.96 12.03 -5.54
CA GLN A 391 29.30 13.18 -4.92
C GLN A 391 29.21 13.03 -3.39
N LEU A 392 28.87 11.84 -2.90
CA LEU A 392 28.80 11.56 -1.48
C LEU A 392 30.16 11.67 -0.79
N ALA A 393 31.25 11.34 -1.46
CA ALA A 393 32.62 11.45 -0.91
C ALA A 393 33.00 12.89 -0.53
N ALA A 394 32.29 13.91 -1.05
CA ALA A 394 32.52 15.32 -0.71
C ALA A 394 31.93 15.71 0.66
N PHE A 395 31.10 14.87 1.27
CA PHE A 395 30.49 15.14 2.57
C PHE A 395 31.34 14.59 3.73
N GLU A 396 31.39 15.34 4.83
CA GLU A 396 32.20 14.98 6.00
C GLU A 396 31.38 14.33 7.12
N GLY A 397 30.06 14.45 7.12
CA GLY A 397 29.17 13.97 8.14
C GLY A 397 29.15 12.44 8.29
N GLY A 398 29.10 11.95 9.54
CA GLY A 398 29.28 10.54 9.86
C GLY A 398 28.28 9.63 9.15
N HIS A 399 26.99 10.02 9.08
CA HIS A 399 25.96 9.18 8.46
C HIS A 399 26.07 9.13 6.93
N LEU A 400 26.36 10.24 6.26
CA LEU A 400 26.58 10.24 4.81
C LEU A 400 27.80 9.43 4.42
N ARG A 401 28.87 9.47 5.23
CA ARG A 401 30.04 8.58 5.06
C ARG A 401 29.73 7.10 5.25
N GLU A 402 28.88 6.76 6.22
CA GLU A 402 28.41 5.39 6.38
C GLU A 402 27.64 4.90 5.15
N LEU A 403 26.83 5.77 4.52
CA LEU A 403 26.12 5.45 3.28
C LEU A 403 27.11 5.20 2.12
N VAL A 404 28.16 6.03 1.97
CA VAL A 404 29.21 5.79 0.97
C VAL A 404 29.87 4.43 1.17
N ALA A 405 30.23 4.10 2.42
CA ALA A 405 30.91 2.83 2.73
C ALA A 405 30.04 1.59 2.47
N ARG A 406 28.72 1.76 2.49
CA ARG A 406 27.74 0.70 2.24
C ARG A 406 27.28 0.62 0.78
N LEU A 407 27.51 1.68 -0.01
CA LEU A 407 27.06 1.72 -1.39
C LEU A 407 28.03 0.94 -2.28
N ASP A 408 27.57 -0.19 -2.79
CA ASP A 408 28.27 -0.96 -3.83
C ASP A 408 27.95 -0.30 -5.20
N PRO A 409 28.96 0.16 -5.96
CA PRO A 409 28.71 0.81 -7.26
C PRO A 409 28.25 -0.16 -8.36
N LEU A 410 28.35 -1.48 -8.17
CA LEU A 410 27.85 -2.55 -9.05
C LEU A 410 28.39 -2.43 -10.51
N GLU A 411 29.57 -1.84 -10.72
CA GLU A 411 30.17 -1.61 -12.04
C GLU A 411 30.38 -2.91 -12.81
N ASP A 412 30.81 -3.96 -12.11
CA ASP A 412 31.00 -5.30 -12.65
C ASP A 412 29.72 -5.88 -13.26
N LEU A 413 28.60 -5.71 -12.57
CA LEU A 413 27.29 -6.20 -13.04
C LEU A 413 26.78 -5.35 -14.21
N ALA A 414 26.94 -4.04 -14.14
CA ALA A 414 26.58 -3.13 -15.23
C ALA A 414 27.38 -3.46 -16.50
N GLU A 415 28.70 -3.74 -16.37
CA GLU A 415 29.54 -4.16 -17.48
C GLU A 415 29.09 -5.50 -18.07
N VAL A 416 28.80 -6.50 -17.24
CA VAL A 416 28.31 -7.81 -17.70
C VAL A 416 27.03 -7.67 -18.50
N ILE A 417 26.03 -6.90 -18.02
CA ILE A 417 24.78 -6.67 -18.75
C ILE A 417 25.07 -5.96 -20.08
N GLY A 418 25.87 -4.88 -20.06
CA GLY A 418 26.18 -4.06 -21.23
C GLY A 418 27.00 -4.77 -22.30
N ARG A 419 27.82 -5.74 -21.91
CA ARG A 419 28.57 -6.60 -22.87
C ARG A 419 27.68 -7.67 -23.47
N THR A 420 26.67 -8.14 -22.72
CA THR A 420 25.80 -9.27 -23.15
C THR A 420 24.63 -8.81 -23.99
N LEU A 421 23.95 -7.73 -23.59
CA LEU A 421 22.71 -7.28 -24.23
C LEU A 421 22.91 -6.06 -25.12
N GLN A 422 22.08 -5.93 -26.15
CA GLN A 422 21.96 -4.70 -26.93
C GLN A 422 21.35 -3.57 -26.09
N ASP A 423 21.58 -2.32 -26.47
CA ASP A 423 21.10 -1.15 -25.72
C ASP A 423 19.58 -0.97 -25.80
N ASP A 424 18.94 -1.41 -26.90
CA ASP A 424 17.47 -1.44 -27.08
C ASP A 424 17.03 -2.83 -27.52
N PRO A 425 16.97 -3.81 -26.60
CA PRO A 425 16.57 -5.16 -26.94
C PRO A 425 15.08 -5.23 -27.31
N PRO A 426 14.65 -6.21 -28.16
CA PRO A 426 13.26 -6.42 -28.49
C PRO A 426 12.40 -6.69 -27.25
N PHE A 427 11.08 -6.56 -27.40
CA PHE A 427 10.14 -6.76 -26.30
C PHE A 427 10.15 -8.21 -25.78
N SER A 428 10.27 -9.19 -26.68
CA SER A 428 10.25 -10.62 -26.36
C SER A 428 11.61 -11.26 -26.55
N VAL A 429 12.13 -11.92 -25.52
CA VAL A 429 13.37 -12.71 -25.60
C VAL A 429 13.25 -13.95 -26.51
N ARG A 430 12.05 -14.28 -26.99
CA ARG A 430 11.80 -15.40 -27.91
C ARG A 430 11.96 -15.01 -29.38
N GLU A 431 12.08 -13.71 -29.67
CA GLU A 431 12.22 -13.19 -31.04
C GLU A 431 13.66 -13.20 -31.51
N GLY A 432 14.64 -13.40 -30.61
CA GLY A 432 16.07 -13.29 -30.90
C GLY A 432 16.50 -11.83 -31.03
N GLU A 433 17.71 -11.61 -31.52
CA GLU A 433 18.34 -10.29 -31.77
C GLU A 433 18.46 -9.38 -30.53
N PHE A 434 18.63 -9.94 -29.33
CA PHE A 434 18.82 -9.18 -28.11
C PHE A 434 20.23 -9.30 -27.50
N ILE A 435 21.03 -10.31 -27.92
CA ILE A 435 22.43 -10.41 -27.55
C ILE A 435 23.26 -9.42 -28.39
N ARG A 436 24.26 -8.79 -27.79
CA ARG A 436 25.15 -7.82 -28.46
C ARG A 436 26.05 -8.52 -29.46
N ASP A 437 26.24 -7.89 -30.63
CA ASP A 437 27.18 -8.38 -31.62
C ASP A 437 28.59 -8.41 -31.06
N GLY A 438 29.34 -9.48 -31.34
CA GLY A 438 30.69 -9.69 -30.81
C GLY A 438 30.74 -10.29 -29.40
N PHE A 439 29.60 -10.59 -28.77
CA PHE A 439 29.56 -11.24 -27.45
C PHE A 439 29.84 -12.74 -27.55
N ASP A 440 29.19 -13.43 -28.49
CA ASP A 440 29.36 -14.87 -28.70
C ASP A 440 29.62 -15.18 -30.19
N PRO A 441 30.73 -15.85 -30.51
CA PRO A 441 31.09 -16.13 -31.90
C PRO A 441 30.09 -16.98 -32.67
N GLU A 442 29.37 -17.88 -32.00
CA GLU A 442 28.37 -18.74 -32.65
C GLU A 442 27.08 -17.95 -32.97
N VAL A 443 26.65 -17.02 -32.08
CA VAL A 443 25.56 -16.08 -32.38
C VAL A 443 25.90 -15.24 -33.60
N ASP A 444 27.09 -14.66 -33.61
CA ASP A 444 27.57 -13.86 -34.78
C ASP A 444 27.56 -14.67 -36.06
N ARG A 445 28.03 -15.92 -35.99
CA ARG A 445 28.04 -16.82 -37.14
C ARG A 445 26.60 -17.13 -37.63
N LEU A 446 25.68 -17.45 -36.74
CA LEU A 446 24.30 -17.76 -37.09
C LEU A 446 23.58 -16.54 -37.68
N ARG A 447 23.74 -15.35 -37.08
CA ARG A 447 23.27 -14.07 -37.63
C ARG A 447 23.85 -13.75 -38.99
N GLY A 448 25.17 -14.07 -39.22
CA GLY A 448 25.83 -13.96 -40.54
C GLY A 448 25.10 -14.80 -41.61
N ILE A 449 24.63 -16.00 -41.27
CA ILE A 449 23.88 -16.83 -42.18
C ILE A 449 22.48 -16.21 -42.42
N LEU A 450 21.82 -15.71 -41.39
CA LEU A 450 20.50 -15.10 -41.49
C LEU A 450 20.49 -13.82 -42.33
N HIS A 451 21.42 -12.91 -42.07
CA HIS A 451 21.54 -11.67 -42.82
C HIS A 451 22.13 -11.91 -44.24
N GLY A 452 23.10 -12.83 -44.36
CA GLY A 452 23.60 -13.27 -45.64
C GLY A 452 22.56 -13.97 -46.50
N GLY A 453 21.67 -14.70 -45.90
CA GLY A 453 20.59 -15.42 -46.58
C GLY A 453 19.70 -14.50 -47.43
N LYS A 454 19.42 -13.26 -46.96
CA LYS A 454 18.68 -12.25 -47.78
C LYS A 454 19.48 -11.83 -49.04
N GLY A 455 20.79 -11.68 -48.92
CA GLY A 455 21.65 -11.38 -50.03
C GLY A 455 21.78 -12.57 -51.01
N ILE A 456 21.87 -13.78 -50.54
CA ILE A 456 21.88 -15.01 -51.28
C ILE A 456 20.54 -15.20 -52.06
N ILE A 457 19.41 -14.93 -51.42
CA ILE A 457 18.10 -15.01 -52.04
C ILE A 457 17.99 -13.95 -53.16
N ALA A 458 18.44 -12.74 -52.95
CA ALA A 458 18.48 -11.70 -53.96
C ALA A 458 19.40 -12.06 -55.16
N SER A 459 20.56 -12.66 -54.86
CA SER A 459 21.49 -13.16 -55.85
C SER A 459 20.90 -14.35 -56.66
N MET A 460 20.22 -15.27 -55.97
CA MET A 460 19.54 -16.39 -56.55
C MET A 460 18.36 -15.89 -57.45
N GLU A 461 17.58 -14.89 -57.00
CA GLU A 461 16.55 -14.25 -57.80
C GLU A 461 17.13 -13.66 -59.08
N ALA A 462 18.27 -12.98 -59.00
CA ALA A 462 18.92 -12.42 -60.18
C ALA A 462 19.46 -13.51 -61.12
N ALA A 463 20.10 -14.55 -60.58
CA ALA A 463 20.60 -15.67 -61.37
C ALA A 463 19.45 -16.46 -62.04
N GLU A 464 18.40 -16.70 -61.37
CA GLU A 464 17.19 -17.40 -61.94
C GLU A 464 16.47 -16.54 -62.97
N LYS A 465 16.44 -15.21 -62.83
CA LYS A 465 15.98 -14.28 -63.90
C LYS A 465 16.83 -14.36 -65.17
N GLU A 466 18.13 -14.41 -65.02
CA GLU A 466 19.07 -14.51 -66.12
C GLU A 466 18.97 -15.90 -66.81
N LYS A 467 18.97 -16.98 -66.02
CA LYS A 467 18.85 -18.35 -66.49
C LYS A 467 17.53 -18.67 -67.20
N THR A 468 16.42 -18.16 -66.69
CA THR A 468 15.07 -18.44 -67.23
C THR A 468 14.62 -17.40 -68.28
N GLY A 469 15.20 -16.21 -68.29
CA GLY A 469 14.77 -15.07 -69.08
C GLY A 469 13.47 -14.42 -68.56
N ILE A 470 12.94 -14.84 -67.43
CA ILE A 470 11.70 -14.35 -66.84
C ILE A 470 11.93 -13.07 -66.03
N ARG A 471 11.75 -11.93 -66.60
CA ARG A 471 12.04 -10.65 -65.94
C ARG A 471 11.14 -10.34 -64.74
N THR A 472 9.97 -10.93 -64.67
CA THR A 472 9.00 -10.71 -63.57
C THR A 472 9.12 -11.71 -62.43
N LEU A 473 10.06 -12.67 -62.49
CA LEU A 473 10.34 -13.66 -61.47
C LEU A 473 10.70 -12.95 -60.16
N LYS A 474 10.06 -13.35 -59.05
CA LYS A 474 10.36 -12.91 -57.68
C LYS A 474 10.44 -14.08 -56.75
N ILE A 475 11.39 -14.03 -55.84
CA ILE A 475 11.43 -14.97 -54.69
C ILE A 475 10.73 -14.30 -53.50
N GLY A 476 9.66 -14.93 -53.01
CA GLY A 476 8.88 -14.49 -51.85
C GLY A 476 8.84 -15.54 -50.78
N TYR A 477 8.45 -15.17 -49.56
CA TYR A 477 8.26 -16.03 -48.41
C TYR A 477 6.80 -16.05 -47.97
N ASN A 478 6.30 -17.20 -47.58
CA ASN A 478 4.98 -17.39 -47.00
C ASN A 478 5.04 -18.38 -45.84
N LYS A 479 4.48 -18.04 -44.67
CA LYS A 479 4.50 -18.87 -43.46
C LYS A 479 3.96 -20.28 -43.65
N VAL A 480 3.10 -20.51 -44.64
CA VAL A 480 2.48 -21.85 -44.91
C VAL A 480 3.32 -22.68 -45.86
N PHE A 481 3.98 -22.06 -46.85
CA PHE A 481 4.65 -22.73 -47.97
C PHE A 481 6.17 -22.54 -48.01
N GLY A 482 6.69 -21.67 -47.12
CA GLY A 482 8.10 -21.28 -47.12
C GLY A 482 8.47 -20.34 -48.23
N TYR A 483 9.75 -20.39 -48.66
CA TYR A 483 10.23 -19.62 -49.82
C TYR A 483 9.69 -20.21 -51.10
N TYR A 484 9.28 -19.33 -52.04
CA TYR A 484 8.74 -19.69 -53.33
C TYR A 484 9.19 -18.70 -54.44
N ILE A 485 9.27 -19.21 -55.65
CA ILE A 485 9.48 -18.43 -56.84
C ILE A 485 8.10 -18.13 -57.45
N GLU A 486 7.76 -16.86 -57.59
CA GLU A 486 6.53 -16.42 -58.21
C GLU A 486 6.79 -16.00 -59.65
N VAL A 487 6.04 -16.61 -60.60
CA VAL A 487 6.09 -16.33 -62.05
C VAL A 487 4.69 -15.94 -62.48
N SER A 488 4.60 -14.80 -63.18
CA SER A 488 3.34 -14.33 -63.79
C SER A 488 2.89 -15.22 -64.94
N ASN A 489 1.57 -15.31 -65.11
CA ASN A 489 0.97 -16.20 -66.15
C ASN A 489 1.51 -15.95 -67.56
N SER A 490 1.98 -14.72 -67.86
CA SER A 490 2.57 -14.35 -69.19
C SER A 490 3.88 -15.06 -69.52
N PHE A 491 4.55 -15.62 -68.54
CA PHE A 491 5.88 -16.27 -68.68
C PHE A 491 5.87 -17.73 -68.30
N LYS A 492 4.69 -18.36 -68.18
CA LYS A 492 4.51 -19.72 -67.75
C LYS A 492 5.20 -20.75 -68.65
N GLU A 493 5.30 -20.51 -69.95
CA GLU A 493 5.93 -21.41 -70.94
C GLU A 493 7.46 -21.38 -70.82
N LEU A 494 8.04 -20.40 -70.16
CA LEU A 494 9.49 -20.28 -69.93
C LEU A 494 9.95 -20.94 -68.62
N VAL A 495 9.02 -21.50 -67.86
CA VAL A 495 9.36 -22.13 -66.57
C VAL A 495 10.07 -23.46 -66.81
N PRO A 496 11.26 -23.72 -66.26
CA PRO A 496 12.02 -24.95 -66.39
C PRO A 496 11.24 -26.16 -65.81
N GLU A 497 11.39 -27.33 -66.36
CA GLU A 497 10.80 -28.61 -65.86
C GLU A 497 11.31 -28.94 -64.41
N THR A 498 12.43 -28.42 -64.01
CA THR A 498 13.01 -28.57 -62.68
C THR A 498 12.23 -27.84 -61.58
N TYR A 499 11.33 -26.88 -61.94
CA TYR A 499 10.50 -26.17 -61.00
C TYR A 499 9.28 -26.99 -60.57
N ILE A 500 9.13 -27.22 -59.29
CA ILE A 500 8.01 -27.91 -58.69
C ILE A 500 6.90 -26.92 -58.37
N ARG A 501 5.75 -27.02 -59.04
CA ARG A 501 4.60 -26.14 -58.80
C ARG A 501 3.94 -26.43 -57.45
N LYS A 502 3.75 -25.39 -56.65
CA LYS A 502 3.12 -25.47 -55.29
C LYS A 502 1.72 -24.87 -55.27
N GLN A 503 1.53 -23.71 -55.93
CA GLN A 503 0.27 -22.99 -55.85
C GLN A 503 0.00 -22.24 -57.17
N THR A 504 -1.27 -22.26 -57.58
CA THR A 504 -1.77 -21.43 -58.70
C THR A 504 -2.52 -20.23 -58.14
N LEU A 505 -2.17 -19.03 -58.57
CA LEU A 505 -2.81 -17.78 -58.25
C LEU A 505 -3.57 -17.21 -59.50
N VAL A 506 -4.42 -16.21 -59.30
CA VAL A 506 -5.17 -15.54 -60.37
C VAL A 506 -4.21 -14.95 -61.41
N ASN A 507 -3.07 -14.37 -60.97
CA ASN A 507 -2.13 -13.62 -61.83
C ASN A 507 -0.77 -14.31 -62.03
N GLY A 508 -0.58 -15.52 -61.55
CA GLY A 508 0.71 -16.21 -61.60
C GLY A 508 0.68 -17.61 -60.96
N GLU A 509 1.82 -18.26 -60.97
CA GLU A 509 2.04 -19.57 -60.29
C GLU A 509 3.27 -19.47 -59.36
N ARG A 510 3.22 -20.24 -58.28
CA ARG A 510 4.31 -20.36 -57.32
C ARG A 510 4.99 -21.71 -57.42
N TYR A 511 6.32 -21.62 -57.50
CA TYR A 511 7.19 -22.80 -57.67
C TYR A 511 8.22 -22.87 -56.56
N ILE A 512 8.82 -24.05 -56.41
CA ILE A 512 10.00 -24.28 -55.56
C ILE A 512 11.05 -25.03 -56.39
N THR A 513 12.33 -24.78 -56.02
CA THR A 513 13.47 -25.58 -56.52
C THR A 513 14.13 -26.29 -55.33
N GLN A 514 14.96 -27.33 -55.61
CA GLN A 514 15.68 -28.04 -54.57
C GLN A 514 16.67 -27.07 -53.86
N GLU A 515 17.40 -26.25 -54.66
CA GLU A 515 18.36 -25.26 -54.13
C GLU A 515 17.67 -24.25 -53.20
N LEU A 516 16.47 -23.78 -53.54
CA LEU A 516 15.72 -22.90 -52.69
C LEU A 516 15.23 -23.55 -51.39
N LYS A 517 14.88 -24.82 -51.45
CA LYS A 517 14.52 -25.62 -50.26
C LYS A 517 15.68 -25.87 -49.34
N ASP A 518 16.86 -26.18 -49.89
CA ASP A 518 18.07 -26.43 -49.10
C ASP A 518 18.46 -25.14 -48.40
N LEU A 519 18.44 -23.99 -49.08
CA LEU A 519 18.67 -22.66 -48.49
C LEU A 519 17.62 -22.28 -47.42
N GLU A 520 16.37 -22.60 -47.65
CA GLU A 520 15.29 -22.42 -46.66
C GLU A 520 15.57 -23.21 -45.38
N HIS A 521 15.95 -24.47 -45.52
CA HIS A 521 16.27 -25.32 -44.38
C HIS A 521 17.45 -24.77 -43.58
N ASP A 522 18.48 -24.30 -44.27
CA ASP A 522 19.65 -23.70 -43.60
C ASP A 522 19.27 -22.41 -42.87
N ILE A 523 18.49 -21.53 -43.46
CA ILE A 523 18.03 -20.28 -42.84
C ILE A 523 17.12 -20.55 -41.62
N LEU A 524 16.13 -21.45 -41.75
CA LEU A 524 15.21 -21.77 -40.66
C LEU A 524 15.95 -22.48 -39.51
N SER A 525 16.81 -23.44 -39.82
CA SER A 525 17.60 -24.11 -38.79
C SER A 525 18.57 -23.16 -38.08
N ALA A 526 19.13 -22.19 -38.80
CA ALA A 526 19.98 -21.16 -38.19
C ALA A 526 19.17 -20.22 -37.28
N SER A 527 17.94 -19.83 -37.68
CA SER A 527 17.06 -19.00 -36.87
C SER A 527 16.65 -19.65 -35.56
N ASP A 528 16.23 -20.93 -35.62
CA ASP A 528 15.82 -21.66 -34.41
C ASP A 528 17.01 -21.88 -33.46
N ARG A 529 18.19 -22.16 -34.00
CA ARG A 529 19.41 -22.33 -33.22
C ARG A 529 19.89 -21.03 -32.61
N ASP A 530 19.80 -19.90 -33.33
CA ASP A 530 20.17 -18.59 -32.84
C ASP A 530 19.28 -18.19 -31.69
N ALA A 531 17.94 -18.26 -31.83
CA ALA A 531 17.00 -17.97 -30.76
C ALA A 531 17.19 -18.84 -29.51
N ALA A 532 17.49 -20.14 -29.69
CA ALA A 532 17.75 -21.05 -28.57
C ALA A 532 19.06 -20.70 -27.84
N LEU A 533 20.14 -20.39 -28.59
CA LEU A 533 21.43 -20.00 -28.02
C LEU A 533 21.35 -18.64 -27.31
N GLU A 534 20.71 -17.65 -27.93
CA GLU A 534 20.50 -16.36 -27.31
C GLU A 534 19.72 -16.49 -26.00
N TYR A 535 18.67 -17.31 -25.97
CA TYR A 535 17.90 -17.59 -24.76
C TYR A 535 18.73 -18.28 -23.67
N GLU A 536 19.65 -19.20 -24.04
CA GLU A 536 20.58 -19.82 -23.10
C GLU A 536 21.53 -18.77 -22.48
N LEU A 537 22.13 -17.90 -23.31
CA LEU A 537 22.99 -16.81 -22.86
C LEU A 537 22.25 -15.83 -21.95
N PHE A 538 21.03 -15.49 -22.28
CA PHE A 538 20.16 -14.67 -21.44
C PHE A 538 19.86 -15.35 -20.09
N THR A 539 19.61 -16.64 -20.07
CA THR A 539 19.38 -17.40 -18.84
C THR A 539 20.62 -17.42 -17.95
N ARG A 540 21.82 -17.53 -18.54
CA ARG A 540 23.09 -17.43 -17.80
C ARG A 540 23.28 -16.04 -17.21
N LEU A 541 23.02 -14.98 -17.99
CA LEU A 541 23.05 -13.60 -17.47
C LEU A 541 22.07 -13.43 -16.31
N ARG A 542 20.82 -13.90 -16.45
CA ARG A 542 19.83 -13.87 -15.38
C ARG A 542 20.33 -14.56 -14.11
N GLN A 543 20.95 -15.73 -14.23
CA GLN A 543 21.51 -16.45 -13.08
C GLN A 543 22.61 -15.65 -12.38
N THR A 544 23.52 -15.03 -13.15
CA THR A 544 24.56 -14.14 -12.59
C THR A 544 23.96 -13.01 -11.77
N LEU A 545 22.88 -12.40 -12.25
CA LEU A 545 22.16 -11.34 -11.50
C LEU A 545 21.44 -11.88 -10.28
N CYS A 546 20.83 -13.06 -10.36
CA CYS A 546 20.21 -13.73 -9.22
C CYS A 546 21.22 -14.01 -8.10
N ASP A 547 22.43 -14.43 -8.43
CA ASP A 547 23.49 -14.70 -7.45
C ASP A 547 23.98 -13.39 -6.77
N ALA A 548 23.77 -12.24 -7.41
CA ALA A 548 24.13 -10.93 -6.89
C ALA A 548 22.97 -10.16 -6.22
N VAL A 549 21.80 -10.81 -5.97
CA VAL A 549 20.58 -10.16 -5.48
C VAL A 549 20.81 -9.31 -4.23
N THR A 550 21.53 -9.84 -3.23
CA THR A 550 21.80 -9.15 -1.96
C THR A 550 22.65 -7.89 -2.16
N ARG A 551 23.59 -7.88 -3.11
CA ARG A 551 24.40 -6.70 -3.46
C ARG A 551 23.50 -5.61 -4.05
N VAL A 552 22.67 -5.96 -5.04
CA VAL A 552 21.77 -5.03 -5.73
C VAL A 552 20.74 -4.43 -4.74
N GLN A 553 20.13 -5.25 -3.92
CA GLN A 553 19.20 -4.78 -2.88
C GLN A 553 19.92 -3.93 -1.82
N GLY A 554 21.18 -4.24 -1.50
CA GLY A 554 22.03 -3.43 -0.63
C GLY A 554 22.22 -2.02 -1.16
N ALA A 555 22.60 -1.90 -2.42
CA ALA A 555 22.75 -0.61 -3.11
C ALA A 555 21.41 0.14 -3.21
N ALA A 556 20.33 -0.55 -3.58
CA ALA A 556 18.97 0.01 -3.64
C ALA A 556 18.52 0.62 -2.32
N ALA A 557 18.79 -0.05 -1.19
CA ALA A 557 18.44 0.46 0.15
C ALA A 557 19.21 1.74 0.49
N VAL A 558 20.52 1.82 0.13
CA VAL A 558 21.33 3.04 0.33
C VAL A 558 20.81 4.19 -0.54
N VAL A 559 20.50 3.91 -1.80
CA VAL A 559 19.90 4.89 -2.73
C VAL A 559 18.56 5.42 -2.19
N ALA A 560 17.69 4.54 -1.69
CA ALA A 560 16.41 4.93 -1.10
C ALA A 560 16.59 5.83 0.13
N GLU A 561 17.52 5.49 1.02
CA GLU A 561 17.84 6.28 2.22
C GLU A 561 18.39 7.65 1.85
N LEU A 562 19.30 7.72 0.90
CA LEU A 562 19.88 8.96 0.39
C LEU A 562 18.80 9.85 -0.25
N ASP A 563 17.92 9.28 -1.07
CA ASP A 563 16.83 10.01 -1.72
C ASP A 563 15.86 10.60 -0.70
N CYS A 564 15.53 9.86 0.37
CA CYS A 564 14.74 10.37 1.49
C CYS A 564 15.42 11.58 2.16
N LEU A 565 16.72 11.47 2.48
CA LEU A 565 17.46 12.55 3.13
C LEU A 565 17.57 13.79 2.22
N CYS A 566 17.81 13.61 0.93
CA CYS A 566 17.80 14.68 -0.06
C CYS A 566 16.43 15.34 -0.18
N SER A 567 15.35 14.55 -0.16
CA SER A 567 13.97 15.04 -0.18
C SER A 567 13.66 15.91 1.04
N LEU A 568 13.99 15.44 2.25
CA LEU A 568 13.80 16.20 3.49
C LEU A 568 14.63 17.50 3.50
N ALA A 569 15.87 17.45 3.03
CA ALA A 569 16.74 18.64 2.93
C ALA A 569 16.20 19.66 1.91
N ALA A 570 15.77 19.21 0.74
CA ALA A 570 15.18 20.08 -0.28
C ALA A 570 13.90 20.78 0.23
N VAL A 571 13.03 20.04 0.93
CA VAL A 571 11.81 20.57 1.54
C VAL A 571 12.15 21.58 2.64
N ALA A 572 13.16 21.28 3.48
CA ALA A 572 13.60 22.17 4.56
C ALA A 572 14.09 23.52 4.02
N VAL A 573 14.91 23.51 2.97
CA VAL A 573 15.41 24.75 2.33
C VAL A 573 14.27 25.51 1.66
N LYS A 574 13.44 24.82 0.87
CA LYS A 574 12.34 25.45 0.14
C LYS A 574 11.34 26.17 1.06
N ASN A 575 11.01 25.55 2.19
CA ASN A 575 9.95 26.02 3.09
C ASN A 575 10.50 26.68 4.34
N ASN A 576 11.80 26.93 4.44
CA ASN A 576 12.47 27.55 5.56
C ASN A 576 12.14 26.85 6.90
N TYR A 577 12.46 25.55 6.99
CA TYR A 577 12.31 24.74 8.19
C TYR A 577 13.57 24.76 9.04
N CYS A 578 13.44 24.62 10.35
CA CYS A 578 14.58 24.57 11.29
C CYS A 578 14.87 23.13 11.73
N CYS A 579 16.13 22.87 12.10
CA CYS A 579 16.53 21.62 12.75
C CYS A 579 15.98 21.58 14.17
N PRO A 580 15.13 20.60 14.54
CA PRO A 580 14.65 20.48 15.92
C PRO A 580 15.71 19.85 16.81
N VAL A 581 15.78 20.29 18.05
CA VAL A 581 16.49 19.58 19.13
C VAL A 581 15.55 18.49 19.65
N VAL A 582 15.93 17.23 19.52
CA VAL A 582 15.14 16.11 20.02
C VAL A 582 15.86 15.46 21.20
N ASP A 583 15.15 15.29 22.32
CA ASP A 583 15.69 14.74 23.56
C ASP A 583 14.67 13.94 24.39
N GLU A 584 15.08 13.47 25.57
CA GLU A 584 14.21 12.74 26.50
C GLU A 584 13.56 13.64 27.57
N SER A 585 13.61 14.97 27.42
CA SER A 585 13.18 15.90 28.47
C SER A 585 11.67 15.92 28.73
N GLY A 586 10.86 15.28 27.88
CA GLY A 586 9.40 15.37 27.94
C GLY A 586 8.81 16.76 27.65
N VAL A 587 9.61 17.73 27.19
CA VAL A 587 9.18 19.10 26.85
C VAL A 587 8.91 19.20 25.35
N ILE A 588 7.82 19.86 24.96
CA ILE A 588 7.54 20.31 23.59
C ILE A 588 7.55 21.83 23.60
N GLU A 589 8.56 22.44 23.00
CA GLU A 589 8.72 23.88 22.89
C GLU A 589 8.94 24.23 21.41
N ILE A 590 8.05 25.02 20.84
CA ILE A 590 8.03 25.41 19.43
C ILE A 590 7.86 26.92 19.37
N HIS A 591 8.75 27.61 18.69
CA HIS A 591 8.68 29.04 18.43
C HIS A 591 8.32 29.33 16.99
N ASP A 592 7.32 30.16 16.77
CA ASP A 592 6.79 30.50 15.44
C ASP A 592 6.46 29.29 14.57
N GLY A 593 5.80 28.30 15.16
CA GLY A 593 5.38 27.07 14.47
C GLY A 593 4.33 27.35 13.41
N ARG A 594 4.44 26.66 12.26
CA ARG A 594 3.54 26.75 11.11
C ARG A 594 2.98 25.37 10.75
N HIS A 595 1.83 25.32 10.12
CA HIS A 595 1.24 24.06 9.70
C HIS A 595 1.79 23.63 8.33
N PRO A 596 2.55 22.52 8.23
CA PRO A 596 3.30 22.17 7.03
C PRO A 596 2.40 22.03 5.79
N VAL A 597 1.23 21.42 5.93
CA VAL A 597 0.31 21.19 4.81
C VAL A 597 -0.45 22.45 4.42
N VAL A 598 -1.03 23.15 5.40
CA VAL A 598 -1.84 24.37 5.13
C VAL A 598 -1.02 25.48 4.48
N GLU A 599 0.23 25.64 4.92
CA GLU A 599 1.18 26.59 4.34
C GLU A 599 1.46 26.27 2.86
N CYS A 600 1.74 25.02 2.54
CA CYS A 600 2.01 24.58 1.17
C CYS A 600 0.76 24.59 0.25
N MET A 601 -0.44 24.40 0.81
CA MET A 601 -1.70 24.45 0.05
C MET A 601 -2.16 25.86 -0.29
N ARG A 602 -1.67 26.86 0.42
CA ARG A 602 -2.05 28.29 0.24
C ARG A 602 -0.80 29.17 0.15
N PRO A 603 0.01 29.04 -0.89
CA PRO A 603 1.25 29.81 -1.00
C PRO A 603 1.01 31.32 -1.08
N ASP A 604 -0.16 31.74 -1.56
CA ASP A 604 -0.53 33.17 -1.69
C ASP A 604 -1.01 33.81 -0.38
N ALA A 605 -1.23 33.01 0.67
CA ALA A 605 -1.70 33.51 1.97
C ALA A 605 -0.66 33.27 3.05
N MET A 606 -0.18 34.34 3.68
CA MET A 606 0.76 34.23 4.80
C MET A 606 0.14 33.43 5.95
N PHE A 607 0.78 32.33 6.36
CA PHE A 607 0.37 31.57 7.54
C PHE A 607 0.76 32.33 8.83
N VAL A 608 -0.14 32.42 9.80
CA VAL A 608 0.14 33.05 11.08
C VAL A 608 0.84 32.05 12.00
N PRO A 609 2.12 32.28 12.35
CA PRO A 609 2.87 31.32 13.17
C PRO A 609 2.41 31.37 14.64
N ASN A 610 2.51 30.23 15.33
CA ASN A 610 2.10 30.08 16.72
C ASN A 610 3.19 29.45 17.58
N ASP A 611 3.34 29.94 18.81
CA ASP A 611 4.20 29.31 19.80
C ASP A 611 3.47 28.19 20.54
N THR A 612 4.23 27.20 20.96
CA THR A 612 3.73 26.08 21.76
C THR A 612 4.74 25.76 22.86
N TYR A 613 4.25 25.67 24.08
CA TYR A 613 5.03 25.17 25.21
C TYR A 613 4.20 24.13 25.96
N MET A 614 4.73 22.90 26.12
CA MET A 614 4.16 21.85 26.96
C MET A 614 5.28 21.21 27.77
N GLY A 615 5.10 21.16 29.07
CA GLY A 615 6.09 20.59 30.00
C GLY A 615 5.43 19.76 31.08
N GLU A 616 6.23 18.97 31.79
CA GLU A 616 5.69 18.03 32.76
C GLU A 616 5.10 18.70 34.02
N LYS A 617 5.55 19.89 34.37
CA LYS A 617 5.18 20.55 35.63
C LYS A 617 4.22 21.70 35.46
N GLU A 618 4.45 22.55 34.47
CA GLU A 618 3.77 23.85 34.39
C GLU A 618 2.64 23.92 33.37
N ASN A 619 2.74 23.18 32.27
CA ASN A 619 1.77 23.21 31.17
C ASN A 619 1.68 21.82 30.55
N ARG A 620 1.13 20.87 31.29
CA ARG A 620 0.91 19.50 30.80
C ARG A 620 -0.35 19.40 29.94
N ALA A 621 -1.39 20.14 30.35
CA ALA A 621 -2.64 20.19 29.62
C ALA A 621 -2.97 21.62 29.25
N ALA A 622 -3.15 21.91 27.97
CA ALA A 622 -3.52 23.20 27.42
C ALA A 622 -5.01 23.18 27.03
N ILE A 623 -5.83 23.93 27.74
CA ILE A 623 -7.24 24.14 27.38
C ILE A 623 -7.28 25.25 26.33
N ILE A 624 -7.80 24.97 25.15
CA ILE A 624 -7.86 25.91 24.04
C ILE A 624 -9.31 26.27 23.77
N THR A 625 -9.65 27.55 24.06
CA THR A 625 -11.00 28.07 23.83
C THR A 625 -11.06 28.98 22.60
N GLY A 626 -12.26 29.24 22.10
CA GLY A 626 -12.50 30.09 20.95
C GLY A 626 -13.46 29.49 19.93
N PRO A 627 -13.87 30.25 18.90
CA PRO A 627 -14.85 29.80 17.91
C PRO A 627 -14.30 28.75 16.95
N ASN A 628 -15.20 27.93 16.34
CA ASN A 628 -14.83 26.79 15.51
C ASN A 628 -14.01 27.16 14.27
N MET A 629 -14.26 28.24 13.61
CA MET A 629 -13.55 28.64 12.38
C MET A 629 -12.21 29.37 12.64
N ALA A 630 -11.85 29.58 13.89
CA ALA A 630 -10.70 30.37 14.24
C ALA A 630 -9.34 29.65 14.12
N GLY A 631 -9.34 28.31 13.99
CA GLY A 631 -8.14 27.51 13.73
C GLY A 631 -7.63 26.67 14.91
N LYS A 632 -8.43 26.37 15.94
CA LYS A 632 -8.06 25.50 17.08
C LYS A 632 -7.54 24.14 16.62
N SER A 633 -8.35 23.41 15.87
CA SER A 633 -8.01 22.06 15.36
C SER A 633 -6.80 22.10 14.43
N THR A 634 -6.63 23.18 13.62
CA THR A 634 -5.44 23.38 12.78
C THR A 634 -4.18 23.52 13.61
N TYR A 635 -4.24 24.31 14.70
CA TYR A 635 -3.11 24.49 15.63
C TYR A 635 -2.74 23.19 16.33
N MET A 636 -3.71 22.43 16.82
CA MET A 636 -3.43 21.16 17.50
C MET A 636 -2.82 20.13 16.55
N ARG A 637 -3.36 20.02 15.32
CA ARG A 637 -2.77 19.16 14.28
C ARG A 637 -1.35 19.62 13.91
N GLN A 638 -1.10 20.93 13.81
CA GLN A 638 0.23 21.48 13.58
C GLN A 638 1.24 20.95 14.60
N VAL A 639 0.91 21.00 15.89
CA VAL A 639 1.81 20.50 16.95
C VAL A 639 2.09 19.00 16.79
N ALA A 640 1.06 18.19 16.55
CA ALA A 640 1.24 16.76 16.34
C ALA A 640 2.09 16.44 15.12
N LEU A 641 1.85 17.13 14.00
CA LEU A 641 2.63 16.94 12.77
C LEU A 641 4.10 17.33 12.96
N MET A 642 4.37 18.40 13.72
CA MET A 642 5.75 18.81 14.00
C MET A 642 6.47 17.82 14.92
N VAL A 643 5.80 17.27 15.92
CA VAL A 643 6.34 16.16 16.75
C VAL A 643 6.67 14.96 15.89
N LEU A 644 5.75 14.56 15.01
CA LEU A 644 5.96 13.44 14.10
C LEU A 644 7.13 13.72 13.13
N MET A 645 7.18 14.91 12.51
CA MET A 645 8.28 15.32 11.63
C MET A 645 9.64 15.26 12.35
N ALA A 646 9.72 15.76 13.58
CA ALA A 646 10.94 15.68 14.37
C ALA A 646 11.37 14.22 14.61
N GLN A 647 10.44 13.33 14.91
CA GLN A 647 10.74 11.92 15.23
C GLN A 647 10.98 11.04 14.00
N ILE A 648 10.70 11.49 12.79
CA ILE A 648 11.20 10.83 11.57
C ILE A 648 12.60 11.30 11.16
N GLY A 649 13.17 12.31 11.85
CA GLY A 649 14.44 12.91 11.51
C GLY A 649 14.33 14.00 10.42
N SER A 650 13.20 14.70 10.36
CA SER A 650 12.97 15.84 9.47
C SER A 650 13.11 17.17 10.21
N PHE A 651 13.52 18.20 9.49
CA PHE A 651 13.36 19.58 9.93
C PHE A 651 11.89 19.95 10.02
N VAL A 652 11.56 20.92 10.88
CA VAL A 652 10.19 21.31 11.23
C VAL A 652 9.88 22.76 10.84
N PRO A 653 8.62 23.05 10.47
CA PRO A 653 8.19 24.40 10.06
C PRO A 653 8.09 25.35 11.26
N ALA A 654 9.22 25.75 11.82
CA ALA A 654 9.32 26.65 12.96
C ALA A 654 10.57 27.54 12.86
N LYS A 655 10.65 28.55 13.69
CA LYS A 655 11.88 29.33 13.88
C LYS A 655 12.89 28.57 14.76
N ALA A 656 12.41 27.91 15.81
CA ALA A 656 13.17 27.02 16.67
C ALA A 656 12.22 25.97 17.28
N ALA A 657 12.71 24.77 17.53
CA ALA A 657 11.94 23.74 18.18
C ALA A 657 12.81 22.84 19.06
N ARG A 658 12.30 22.50 20.24
CA ARG A 658 12.81 21.46 21.13
C ARG A 658 11.68 20.50 21.43
N ILE A 659 11.88 19.24 21.08
CA ILE A 659 10.82 18.24 21.13
C ILE A 659 11.32 17.01 21.90
N GLY A 660 10.77 16.82 23.10
CA GLY A 660 10.96 15.61 23.88
C GLY A 660 10.23 14.44 23.23
N ILE A 661 10.84 13.25 23.26
CA ILE A 661 10.29 12.02 22.66
C ILE A 661 8.86 11.75 23.14
N VAL A 662 7.98 11.52 22.18
CA VAL A 662 6.59 11.09 22.36
C VAL A 662 6.45 9.66 21.88
N ASP A 663 5.89 8.79 22.71
CA ASP A 663 5.73 7.37 22.39
C ASP A 663 4.49 7.07 21.54
N ARG A 664 3.43 7.87 21.71
CA ARG A 664 2.14 7.73 20.99
C ARG A 664 1.51 9.10 20.75
N ILE A 665 0.87 9.24 19.61
CA ILE A 665 0.01 10.40 19.33
C ILE A 665 -1.41 9.90 19.16
N PHE A 666 -2.31 10.37 20.00
CA PHE A 666 -3.74 10.11 19.88
C PHE A 666 -4.50 11.34 19.45
N THR A 667 -5.48 11.15 18.60
CA THR A 667 -6.30 12.26 18.12
C THR A 667 -7.77 11.91 18.19
N ARG A 668 -8.54 12.76 18.84
CA ARG A 668 -10.00 12.79 18.77
C ARG A 668 -10.41 14.14 18.18
N ILE A 669 -10.66 14.20 16.89
CA ILE A 669 -10.96 15.43 16.15
C ILE A 669 -12.23 15.18 15.31
N GLY A 670 -13.36 15.79 15.68
CA GLY A 670 -14.63 15.77 14.94
C GLY A 670 -15.16 14.38 14.56
N ALA A 671 -16.43 14.09 14.74
CA ALA A 671 -17.01 12.84 14.26
C ALA A 671 -17.16 12.88 12.72
N SER A 672 -16.64 11.87 12.01
CA SER A 672 -17.26 11.46 10.75
C SER A 672 -18.39 10.50 11.10
N ASP A 673 -19.62 10.81 10.71
CA ASP A 673 -20.75 9.92 10.85
C ASP A 673 -20.43 8.58 10.15
N ASP A 674 -20.16 7.55 10.95
CA ASP A 674 -20.08 6.18 10.43
C ASP A 674 -21.47 5.56 10.53
N LEU A 675 -22.33 5.92 9.58
CA LEU A 675 -23.69 5.41 9.47
C LEU A 675 -23.74 3.89 9.26
N SER A 676 -22.63 3.28 8.84
CA SER A 676 -22.57 1.85 8.54
C SER A 676 -22.54 0.97 9.79
N ALA A 677 -22.05 1.49 10.92
CA ALA A 677 -21.95 0.74 12.18
C ALA A 677 -23.21 0.82 13.06
N GLY A 678 -24.21 1.64 12.70
CA GLY A 678 -25.47 1.79 13.48
C GLY A 678 -25.29 2.35 14.89
N GLN A 679 -24.10 2.87 15.23
CA GLN A 679 -23.78 3.46 16.52
C GLN A 679 -24.05 4.97 16.51
N SER A 680 -24.51 5.51 17.66
CA SER A 680 -24.63 6.97 17.78
C SER A 680 -23.25 7.62 17.76
N THR A 681 -23.16 8.85 17.21
CA THR A 681 -21.91 9.63 17.18
C THR A 681 -21.31 9.82 18.56
N PHE A 682 -22.15 9.92 19.60
CA PHE A 682 -21.71 10.01 21.00
C PHE A 682 -21.07 8.69 21.49
N MET A 683 -21.65 7.53 21.13
CA MET A 683 -21.07 6.23 21.51
C MET A 683 -19.71 6.00 20.86
N VAL A 684 -19.56 6.35 19.57
CA VAL A 684 -18.28 6.29 18.86
C VAL A 684 -17.25 7.20 19.56
N GLU A 685 -17.64 8.43 19.90
CA GLU A 685 -16.79 9.36 20.63
C GLU A 685 -16.32 8.78 21.97
N MET A 686 -17.23 8.22 22.75
CA MET A 686 -16.88 7.64 24.07
C MET A 686 -16.00 6.41 23.94
N THR A 687 -16.19 5.60 22.92
CA THR A 687 -15.32 4.44 22.64
C THR A 687 -13.91 4.90 22.29
N GLU A 688 -13.76 5.89 21.40
CA GLU A 688 -12.44 6.45 21.05
C GLU A 688 -11.74 7.06 22.26
N VAL A 689 -12.46 7.82 23.09
CA VAL A 689 -11.90 8.39 24.33
C VAL A 689 -11.51 7.30 25.31
N SER A 690 -12.32 6.25 25.48
CA SER A 690 -12.00 5.10 26.33
C SER A 690 -10.70 4.41 25.90
N ASP A 691 -10.55 4.17 24.59
CA ASP A 691 -9.34 3.54 24.03
C ASP A 691 -8.10 4.43 24.25
N ILE A 692 -8.24 5.74 24.05
CA ILE A 692 -7.15 6.71 24.33
C ILE A 692 -6.74 6.62 25.80
N LEU A 693 -7.69 6.71 26.73
CA LEU A 693 -7.38 6.71 28.17
C LEU A 693 -6.79 5.39 28.66
N ARG A 694 -7.12 4.27 28.01
CA ARG A 694 -6.59 2.95 28.32
C ARG A 694 -5.16 2.76 27.79
N CYS A 695 -4.89 3.24 26.55
CA CYS A 695 -3.65 2.95 25.84
C CYS A 695 -2.58 4.06 25.98
N ALA A 696 -2.95 5.27 26.42
CA ALA A 696 -2.02 6.38 26.55
C ALA A 696 -1.08 6.20 27.77
N THR A 697 0.11 6.79 27.66
CA THR A 697 1.13 6.85 28.71
C THR A 697 1.43 8.30 29.09
N SER A 698 2.23 8.53 30.10
CA SER A 698 2.69 9.87 30.51
C SER A 698 3.56 10.56 29.42
N ARG A 699 4.13 9.79 28.48
CA ARG A 699 4.91 10.30 27.36
C ARG A 699 4.08 10.54 26.09
N SER A 700 2.80 10.17 26.11
CA SER A 700 1.91 10.35 24.95
C SER A 700 1.50 11.81 24.74
N LEU A 701 1.18 12.17 23.49
CA LEU A 701 0.58 13.43 23.12
C LEU A 701 -0.91 13.20 22.72
N LEU A 702 -1.80 13.81 23.48
CA LEU A 702 -3.24 13.70 23.26
C LEU A 702 -3.78 14.97 22.61
N ILE A 703 -4.55 14.81 21.54
CA ILE A 703 -5.28 15.88 20.86
C ILE A 703 -6.77 15.58 20.94
N LEU A 704 -7.42 16.30 21.85
CA LEU A 704 -8.83 16.10 22.17
C LEU A 704 -9.62 17.35 21.75
N ASP A 705 -10.44 17.21 20.73
CA ASP A 705 -11.23 18.32 20.16
C ASP A 705 -12.72 18.09 20.40
N GLU A 706 -13.32 19.02 21.15
CA GLU A 706 -14.76 19.10 21.41
C GLU A 706 -15.38 17.84 22.07
N ILE A 707 -14.73 17.32 23.10
CA ILE A 707 -15.24 16.16 23.86
C ILE A 707 -16.56 16.51 24.58
N GLY A 708 -17.51 15.59 24.53
CA GLY A 708 -18.81 15.71 25.22
C GLY A 708 -19.87 16.49 24.44
N ARG A 709 -19.66 16.78 23.15
CA ARG A 709 -20.61 17.59 22.35
C ARG A 709 -21.86 16.82 21.92
N GLY A 710 -21.78 15.48 21.88
CA GLY A 710 -22.85 14.61 21.40
C GLY A 710 -24.00 14.34 22.37
N THR A 711 -24.01 14.96 23.58
CA THR A 711 -25.01 14.74 24.63
C THR A 711 -25.51 16.05 25.25
N SER A 712 -26.25 15.98 26.35
CA SER A 712 -26.74 17.17 27.06
C SER A 712 -25.56 18.02 27.57
N THR A 713 -25.74 19.34 27.64
CA THR A 713 -24.67 20.29 28.00
C THR A 713 -23.98 19.95 29.31
N PHE A 714 -24.74 19.61 30.36
CA PHE A 714 -24.18 19.31 31.67
C PHE A 714 -23.48 17.95 31.74
N ASP A 715 -24.04 16.92 31.08
CA ASP A 715 -23.39 15.60 31.00
C ASP A 715 -22.08 15.71 30.18
N GLY A 716 -22.14 16.37 29.02
CA GLY A 716 -20.98 16.56 28.16
C GLY A 716 -19.86 17.35 28.85
N MET A 717 -20.20 18.43 29.56
CA MET A 717 -19.26 19.22 30.34
C MET A 717 -18.64 18.38 31.49
N SER A 718 -19.46 17.59 32.18
CA SER A 718 -19.02 16.74 33.30
C SER A 718 -18.03 15.68 32.81
N ILE A 719 -18.31 15.03 31.66
CA ILE A 719 -17.42 14.06 31.03
C ILE A 719 -16.11 14.76 30.56
N ALA A 720 -16.22 15.87 29.84
CA ALA A 720 -15.07 16.63 29.35
C ALA A 720 -14.12 17.02 30.50
N ARG A 721 -14.71 17.50 31.62
CA ARG A 721 -13.96 17.84 32.83
C ARG A 721 -13.26 16.63 33.44
N ALA A 722 -13.96 15.52 33.62
CA ALA A 722 -13.43 14.29 34.21
C ALA A 722 -12.28 13.72 33.35
N VAL A 723 -12.44 13.71 32.01
CA VAL A 723 -11.38 13.30 31.07
C VAL A 723 -10.15 14.19 31.20
N LEU A 724 -10.32 15.52 31.25
CA LEU A 724 -9.22 16.45 31.38
C LEU A 724 -8.49 16.31 32.75
N GLU A 725 -9.24 16.14 33.85
CA GLU A 725 -8.68 15.83 35.18
C GLU A 725 -7.86 14.54 35.17
N TYR A 726 -8.37 13.50 34.49
CA TYR A 726 -7.65 12.22 34.35
C TYR A 726 -6.36 12.37 33.57
N CYS A 727 -6.40 13.06 32.43
CA CYS A 727 -5.23 13.29 31.56
C CYS A 727 -4.16 14.17 32.23
N ALA A 728 -4.56 15.19 32.98
CA ALA A 728 -3.67 16.14 33.60
C ALA A 728 -3.01 15.62 34.91
N ASP A 729 -3.66 14.69 35.62
CA ASP A 729 -3.15 14.19 36.92
C ASP A 729 -1.96 13.23 36.70
N PRO A 730 -0.74 13.60 37.23
CA PRO A 730 0.44 12.72 37.12
C PRO A 730 0.30 11.36 37.82
N LYS A 731 -0.63 11.23 38.75
CA LYS A 731 -0.89 9.97 39.44
C LYS A 731 -1.80 9.02 38.67
N LYS A 732 -2.51 9.54 37.66
CA LYS A 732 -3.39 8.74 36.82
C LYS A 732 -2.75 8.52 35.45
N LEU A 733 -2.74 9.51 34.59
CA LEU A 733 -2.14 9.44 33.25
C LEU A 733 -0.95 10.38 33.09
N GLY A 734 -1.12 11.65 33.37
CA GLY A 734 -0.04 12.65 33.27
C GLY A 734 0.44 12.92 31.84
N ALA A 735 -0.38 12.70 30.84
CA ALA A 735 -0.03 12.87 29.43
C ALA A 735 -0.08 14.33 28.97
N LYS A 736 0.74 14.69 27.98
CA LYS A 736 0.65 15.99 27.31
C LYS A 736 -0.64 16.06 26.51
N THR A 737 -1.48 17.04 26.86
CA THR A 737 -2.84 17.13 26.30
C THR A 737 -3.13 18.51 25.72
N LEU A 738 -3.48 18.57 24.46
CA LEU A 738 -4.10 19.73 23.82
C LEU A 738 -5.61 19.48 23.80
N PHE A 739 -6.37 20.28 24.53
CA PHE A 739 -7.81 20.10 24.76
C PHE A 739 -8.58 21.29 24.23
N ALA A 740 -9.19 21.19 23.05
CA ALA A 740 -10.04 22.22 22.53
C ALA A 740 -11.49 22.01 23.01
N THR A 741 -12.12 23.05 23.46
CA THR A 741 -13.48 22.99 24.01
C THR A 741 -14.26 24.27 23.76
N HIS A 742 -15.58 24.13 23.79
CA HIS A 742 -16.56 25.24 23.86
C HIS A 742 -17.10 25.46 25.27
N TYR A 743 -16.75 24.58 26.21
CA TYR A 743 -17.14 24.76 27.61
C TYR A 743 -16.20 25.76 28.28
N HIS A 744 -16.65 27.02 28.44
CA HIS A 744 -15.86 28.07 29.06
C HIS A 744 -15.61 27.81 30.54
N GLU A 745 -16.49 27.07 31.18
CA GLU A 745 -16.42 26.66 32.57
C GLU A 745 -15.15 25.83 32.88
N LEU A 746 -14.64 25.12 31.89
CA LEU A 746 -13.39 24.36 32.06
C LEU A 746 -12.17 25.25 32.24
N THR A 747 -12.24 26.53 31.86
CA THR A 747 -11.12 27.46 32.09
C THR A 747 -10.82 27.69 33.56
N ALA A 748 -11.80 27.50 34.45
CA ALA A 748 -11.59 27.58 35.90
C ALA A 748 -10.63 26.51 36.43
N MET A 749 -10.32 25.47 35.64
CA MET A 749 -9.42 24.37 36.05
C MET A 749 -7.95 24.81 36.15
N GLU A 750 -7.51 25.87 35.46
CA GLU A 750 -6.16 26.44 35.59
C GLU A 750 -5.82 26.83 37.05
N GLY A 751 -6.81 27.34 37.78
CA GLY A 751 -6.64 27.69 39.17
C GLY A 751 -6.70 26.53 40.17
N THR A 752 -7.19 25.36 39.74
CA THR A 752 -7.47 24.23 40.63
C THR A 752 -6.59 23.00 40.37
N LEU A 753 -6.09 22.82 39.15
CA LEU A 753 -5.26 21.69 38.76
C LEU A 753 -3.84 22.12 38.37
N PRO A 754 -2.80 21.61 39.04
CA PRO A 754 -1.43 21.86 38.65
C PRO A 754 -1.13 21.34 37.24
N GLY A 755 -0.45 22.12 36.41
CA GLY A 755 -0.08 21.72 35.04
C GLY A 755 -1.15 21.96 34.01
N VAL A 756 -2.28 22.59 34.35
CA VAL A 756 -3.30 23.03 33.39
C VAL A 756 -3.12 24.51 33.07
N LYS A 757 -3.13 24.88 31.80
CA LYS A 757 -3.04 26.26 31.31
C LYS A 757 -4.13 26.55 30.28
N ASN A 758 -4.66 27.79 30.34
CA ASN A 758 -5.66 28.25 29.39
C ASN A 758 -5.00 29.01 28.24
N TYR A 759 -5.54 28.77 27.08
CA TYR A 759 -5.22 29.46 25.83
C TYR A 759 -6.49 29.83 25.09
N ASN A 760 -6.46 30.89 24.34
CA ASN A 760 -7.53 31.28 23.45
C ASN A 760 -6.99 31.78 22.11
N ILE A 761 -7.86 31.82 21.10
CA ILE A 761 -7.51 32.39 19.81
C ILE A 761 -7.78 33.89 19.82
N ALA A 762 -6.74 34.69 19.53
CA ALA A 762 -6.84 36.13 19.47
C ALA A 762 -7.85 36.60 18.42
N VAL A 763 -8.76 37.50 18.85
CA VAL A 763 -9.83 38.03 18.02
C VAL A 763 -9.69 39.55 18.06
N LYS A 764 -9.78 40.20 16.88
CA LYS A 764 -9.84 41.67 16.80
C LYS A 764 -11.23 42.09 16.34
N THR A 765 -11.88 42.90 17.14
CA THR A 765 -13.18 43.49 16.77
C THR A 765 -12.94 44.84 16.08
N ARG A 766 -13.57 45.05 14.93
CA ARG A 766 -13.59 46.33 14.22
C ARG A 766 -15.03 46.71 13.96
N GLY A 767 -15.62 47.49 14.91
CA GLY A 767 -17.05 47.81 14.92
C GLY A 767 -17.87 46.55 15.20
N GLU A 768 -18.77 46.18 14.29
CA GLU A 768 -19.53 44.92 14.34
C GLU A 768 -18.80 43.71 13.69
N ASP A 769 -17.68 43.95 13.01
CA ASP A 769 -16.94 42.90 12.35
C ASP A 769 -15.89 42.26 13.24
N ILE A 770 -15.77 40.95 13.15
CA ILE A 770 -14.80 40.15 13.90
C ILE A 770 -13.80 39.60 12.92
N ILE A 771 -12.53 39.81 13.20
CA ILE A 771 -11.38 39.27 12.48
C ILE A 771 -10.67 38.27 13.39
N PHE A 772 -10.64 37.01 12.99
CA PHE A 772 -9.87 35.99 13.68
C PHE A 772 -8.40 36.13 13.29
N LEU A 773 -7.56 36.45 14.26
CA LEU A 773 -6.13 36.62 14.04
C LEU A 773 -5.38 35.32 13.92
N ARG A 774 -6.01 34.19 14.24
CA ARG A 774 -5.42 32.83 14.21
C ARG A 774 -4.16 32.68 15.06
N LYS A 775 -3.93 33.62 16.02
CA LYS A 775 -2.84 33.56 16.98
C LYS A 775 -3.37 33.01 18.29
N ILE A 776 -2.68 32.00 18.82
CA ILE A 776 -2.94 31.44 20.16
C ILE A 776 -2.26 32.34 21.20
N ILE A 777 -3.00 32.74 22.20
CA ILE A 777 -2.51 33.58 23.29
C ILE A 777 -2.90 32.97 24.65
N PRO A 778 -2.09 33.18 25.71
CA PRO A 778 -2.43 32.72 27.07
C PRO A 778 -3.72 33.38 27.57
N GLY A 779 -4.47 32.59 28.39
CA GLY A 779 -5.71 33.05 29.03
C GLY A 779 -6.95 32.41 28.39
N GLY A 780 -8.08 32.45 29.12
CA GLY A 780 -9.38 31.93 28.63
C GLY A 780 -10.09 32.96 27.75
N ALA A 781 -11.01 32.52 26.90
CA ALA A 781 -11.89 33.44 26.15
C ALA A 781 -13.08 33.85 27.02
N ASP A 782 -13.33 35.16 27.16
CA ASP A 782 -14.40 35.68 28.01
C ASP A 782 -15.79 35.60 27.33
N ARG A 783 -15.87 35.38 26.03
CA ARG A 783 -17.13 35.38 25.24
C ARG A 783 -17.18 34.30 24.18
N SER A 784 -18.38 33.81 23.93
CA SER A 784 -18.66 32.97 22.76
C SER A 784 -18.88 33.84 21.52
N TYR A 785 -18.41 33.37 20.36
CA TYR A 785 -18.52 34.11 19.08
C TYR A 785 -19.42 33.35 18.07
N GLY A 786 -20.27 32.43 18.54
CA GLY A 786 -21.08 31.59 17.66
C GLY A 786 -22.03 32.36 16.76
N ILE A 787 -22.65 33.44 17.29
CA ILE A 787 -23.60 34.26 16.54
C ILE A 787 -22.88 35.07 15.44
N GLU A 788 -21.71 35.57 15.75
CA GLU A 788 -20.86 36.28 14.79
C GLU A 788 -20.36 35.39 13.66
N VAL A 789 -20.02 34.14 13.97
CA VAL A 789 -19.68 33.10 12.96
C VAL A 789 -20.89 32.81 12.09
N ALA A 790 -22.08 32.68 12.66
CA ALA A 790 -23.32 32.47 11.92
C ALA A 790 -23.59 33.66 10.93
N ARG A 791 -23.31 34.88 11.34
CA ARG A 791 -23.38 36.07 10.47
C ARG A 791 -22.38 36.00 9.31
N LEU A 792 -21.13 35.63 9.60
CA LEU A 792 -20.09 35.44 8.57
C LEU A 792 -20.43 34.33 7.59
N ALA A 793 -21.15 33.31 8.04
CA ALA A 793 -21.66 32.22 7.21
C ALA A 793 -22.86 32.60 6.34
N GLY A 794 -23.37 33.85 6.47
CA GLY A 794 -24.44 34.39 5.63
C GLY A 794 -25.86 34.13 6.16
N LEU A 795 -26.04 33.82 7.47
CA LEU A 795 -27.38 33.75 8.05
C LEU A 795 -28.13 35.10 7.92
N PRO A 796 -29.44 35.09 7.64
CA PRO A 796 -30.21 36.31 7.54
C PRO A 796 -30.09 37.18 8.79
N SER A 797 -29.93 38.49 8.59
CA SER A 797 -29.73 39.49 9.69
C SER A 797 -30.82 39.46 10.73
N THR A 798 -32.07 39.18 10.34
CA THR A 798 -33.21 38.99 11.23
C THR A 798 -33.04 37.86 12.24
N VAL A 799 -32.48 36.72 11.79
CA VAL A 799 -32.17 35.55 12.64
C VAL A 799 -31.01 35.88 13.57
N VAL A 800 -29.95 36.47 13.06
CA VAL A 800 -28.75 36.87 13.82
C VAL A 800 -29.13 37.88 14.94
N ASN A 801 -29.95 38.89 14.63
CA ASN A 801 -30.41 39.88 15.61
C ASN A 801 -31.31 39.25 16.67
N ARG A 802 -32.17 38.28 16.28
CA ARG A 802 -33.00 37.52 17.24
C ARG A 802 -32.12 36.65 18.16
N ALA A 803 -31.14 35.98 17.63
CA ALA A 803 -30.18 35.18 18.39
C ALA A 803 -29.40 36.01 19.41
N LYS A 804 -28.94 37.23 19.06
CA LYS A 804 -28.33 38.15 20.01
C LYS A 804 -29.24 38.53 21.18
N LYS A 805 -30.53 38.75 20.90
CA LYS A 805 -31.51 39.05 21.97
C LYS A 805 -31.76 37.87 22.90
N ILE A 806 -31.84 36.66 22.32
CA ILE A 806 -32.02 35.42 23.10
C ILE A 806 -30.80 35.15 23.97
N LEU A 807 -29.56 35.32 23.42
CA LEU A 807 -28.34 35.10 24.18
C LEU A 807 -28.31 36.02 25.42
N ARG A 808 -28.63 37.32 25.29
CA ARG A 808 -28.68 38.24 26.42
C ARG A 808 -29.70 37.82 27.48
N GLN A 809 -30.88 37.34 27.08
CA GLN A 809 -31.89 36.82 28.01
C GLN A 809 -31.37 35.61 28.79
N LEU A 810 -30.74 34.64 28.10
CA LEU A 810 -30.14 33.45 28.71
C LEU A 810 -28.99 33.81 29.69
N GLU A 811 -28.12 34.74 29.32
CA GLU A 811 -27.04 35.22 30.19
C GLU A 811 -27.58 35.92 31.44
N GLU A 812 -28.67 36.70 31.31
CA GLU A 812 -29.36 37.35 32.45
C GLU A 812 -30.04 36.35 33.37
N GLU A 813 -30.62 35.27 32.82
CA GLU A 813 -31.23 34.17 33.57
C GLU A 813 -30.19 33.31 34.29
N ALA A 814 -29.06 33.01 33.67
CA ALA A 814 -27.97 32.27 34.27
C ALA A 814 -27.25 33.02 35.41
N GLY A 815 -27.29 34.37 35.43
CA GLY A 815 -26.77 35.21 36.49
C GLY A 815 -27.65 35.35 37.74
N ARG A 816 -28.89 34.79 37.73
CA ARG A 816 -29.78 34.74 38.90
C ARG A 816 -29.52 33.46 39.67
N PRO A 817 -29.39 33.54 41.06
CA PRO A 817 -29.37 32.30 41.85
C PRO A 817 -30.66 31.55 41.59
N ALA A 818 -30.56 30.31 41.18
CA ALA A 818 -31.72 29.45 40.92
C ALA A 818 -32.66 29.45 42.15
N PRO A 819 -33.96 29.67 42.01
CA PRO A 819 -34.86 29.45 43.11
C PRO A 819 -34.70 27.99 43.54
N ALA A 820 -34.56 27.82 44.89
CA ALA A 820 -34.44 26.49 45.46
C ALA A 820 -35.65 25.63 45.00
N VAL A 821 -35.42 24.84 44.00
CA VAL A 821 -36.35 23.80 43.56
C VAL A 821 -36.34 22.76 44.68
N GLN A 822 -37.44 22.72 45.43
CA GLN A 822 -37.72 21.57 46.28
C GLN A 822 -37.55 20.31 45.41
N ALA A 823 -36.66 19.46 45.82
CA ALA A 823 -36.43 18.20 45.21
C ALA A 823 -37.73 17.38 45.21
N GLN A 824 -38.45 17.37 44.11
CA GLN A 824 -39.29 16.26 43.77
C GLN A 824 -38.41 15.15 43.30
N GLU A 825 -38.21 14.19 44.17
CA GLU A 825 -37.69 12.88 43.85
C GLU A 825 -38.62 12.17 42.84
N ASP A 826 -38.36 12.37 41.57
CA ASP A 826 -38.86 11.53 40.50
C ASP A 826 -37.70 11.15 39.56
N GLN A 827 -36.72 10.48 40.14
CA GLN A 827 -35.84 9.59 39.38
C GLN A 827 -36.53 8.24 39.25
N VAL A 828 -37.35 8.09 38.19
CA VAL A 828 -37.78 6.77 37.77
C VAL A 828 -36.56 5.98 37.30
N SER A 829 -36.07 5.13 38.20
CA SER A 829 -34.97 4.16 37.85
C SER A 829 -35.50 3.28 36.68
N LEU A 830 -34.64 2.92 35.75
CA LEU A 830 -34.93 1.97 34.67
C LEU A 830 -35.56 0.66 35.22
N THR A 831 -35.15 0.26 36.43
CA THR A 831 -35.73 -0.87 37.17
C THR A 831 -37.17 -0.62 37.59
N ALA A 832 -37.54 0.61 37.97
CA ALA A 832 -38.90 0.94 38.33
C ALA A 832 -39.88 0.96 37.13
N LEU A 833 -39.36 1.22 35.90
CA LEU A 833 -40.16 1.12 34.66
C LEU A 833 -40.47 -0.34 34.31
N SER A 834 -39.48 -1.24 34.43
CA SER A 834 -39.69 -2.69 34.20
C SER A 834 -40.58 -3.33 35.25
N GLU A 835 -40.43 -2.94 36.51
CA GLU A 835 -41.31 -3.37 37.60
C GLU A 835 -42.76 -2.85 37.42
N GLY A 836 -42.94 -1.62 36.96
CA GLY A 836 -44.24 -1.03 36.63
C GLY A 836 -44.97 -1.79 35.52
N GLU A 837 -44.26 -2.16 34.45
CA GLU A 837 -44.86 -2.96 33.35
C GLU A 837 -45.29 -4.38 33.81
N VAL A 838 -44.47 -5.00 34.66
CA VAL A 838 -44.76 -6.34 35.21
C VAL A 838 -45.97 -6.30 36.10
N ILE A 839 -46.08 -5.28 36.96
CA ILE A 839 -47.26 -5.08 37.85
C ILE A 839 -48.50 -4.81 37.02
N ASP A 840 -48.43 -4.02 35.96
CA ASP A 840 -49.59 -3.72 35.10
C ASP A 840 -50.03 -4.95 34.29
N GLN A 841 -49.11 -5.78 33.82
CA GLN A 841 -49.44 -7.04 33.17
C GLN A 841 -50.06 -8.05 34.14
N LEU A 842 -49.60 -8.12 35.37
CA LEU A 842 -50.17 -8.95 36.42
C LEU A 842 -51.63 -8.49 36.78
N ARG A 843 -51.84 -7.18 36.87
CA ARG A 843 -53.20 -6.61 37.12
C ARG A 843 -54.20 -6.89 35.99
N ARG A 844 -53.74 -6.98 34.75
CA ARG A 844 -54.60 -7.24 33.58
C ARG A 844 -54.83 -8.74 33.33
N ALA A 845 -54.06 -9.61 33.97
CA ALA A 845 -54.18 -11.04 33.81
C ALA A 845 -55.44 -11.55 34.47
N GLN A 846 -56.33 -12.13 33.68
CA GLN A 846 -57.55 -12.78 34.18
C GLN A 846 -57.23 -14.22 34.61
N VAL A 847 -56.73 -14.36 35.83
CA VAL A 847 -56.17 -15.61 36.37
C VAL A 847 -57.19 -16.76 36.35
N ASP A 848 -58.43 -16.46 36.53
CA ASP A 848 -59.50 -17.44 36.56
C ASP A 848 -59.86 -18.07 35.20
N THR A 849 -59.38 -17.51 34.12
CA THR A 849 -59.60 -18.00 32.75
C THR A 849 -58.37 -18.64 32.11
N LEU A 850 -57.21 -18.60 32.80
CA LEU A 850 -55.94 -19.17 32.27
C LEU A 850 -55.85 -20.68 32.58
N SER A 851 -55.45 -21.45 31.60
CA SER A 851 -55.06 -22.84 31.83
C SER A 851 -53.75 -22.91 32.63
N PRO A 852 -53.43 -24.00 33.32
CA PRO A 852 -52.16 -24.12 34.09
C PRO A 852 -50.93 -23.87 33.26
N LEU A 853 -50.93 -24.22 31.96
CA LEU A 853 -49.81 -24.01 31.07
C LEU A 853 -49.64 -22.54 30.66
N GLU A 854 -50.77 -21.85 30.43
CA GLU A 854 -50.76 -20.42 30.12
C GLU A 854 -50.35 -19.58 31.34
N ALA A 855 -50.79 -19.95 32.54
CA ALA A 855 -50.34 -19.31 33.76
C ALA A 855 -48.84 -19.47 34.01
N LEU A 856 -48.29 -20.66 33.73
CA LEU A 856 -46.86 -20.93 33.85
C LEU A 856 -46.06 -20.11 32.82
N ASN A 857 -46.52 -20.03 31.59
CA ASN A 857 -45.88 -19.21 30.53
C ASN A 857 -45.94 -17.73 30.87
N LEU A 858 -47.05 -17.22 31.37
CA LEU A 858 -47.17 -15.84 31.82
C LEU A 858 -46.23 -15.52 32.96
N LEU A 859 -46.12 -16.41 33.97
CA LEU A 859 -45.13 -16.27 35.05
C LEU A 859 -43.68 -16.27 34.56
N TYR A 860 -43.39 -17.11 33.57
CA TYR A 860 -42.05 -17.15 32.95
C TYR A 860 -41.70 -15.85 32.20
N GLU A 861 -42.65 -15.32 31.43
CA GLU A 861 -42.52 -14.04 30.73
C GLU A 861 -42.36 -12.86 31.70
N LEU A 862 -43.14 -12.82 32.77
CA LEU A 862 -43.04 -11.80 33.82
C LEU A 862 -41.70 -11.86 34.55
N LYS A 863 -41.22 -13.07 34.85
CA LYS A 863 -39.90 -13.28 35.48
C LYS A 863 -38.76 -12.88 34.57
N LYS A 864 -38.90 -13.10 33.25
CA LYS A 864 -37.88 -12.70 32.27
C LYS A 864 -37.74 -11.17 32.11
N LYS A 865 -38.81 -10.42 32.41
CA LYS A 865 -38.83 -8.96 32.41
C LYS A 865 -38.29 -8.34 33.70
N LEU A 866 -38.16 -9.10 34.77
CA LEU A 866 -37.61 -8.67 36.04
C LEU A 866 -36.10 -8.92 36.18
N ASN A 867 -35.53 -9.78 35.31
CA ASN A 867 -34.09 -10.01 35.18
C ASN A 867 -33.52 -9.24 33.96
#